data_2cb02deca8df084377d6f9fe28f7f91b
#
_entry.id   2cb02deca8df084377d6f9fe28f7f91b
#
_cell.length_a   1.000
_cell.length_b   1.000
_cell.length_c   1.000
_cell.angle_alpha   90.00
_cell.angle_beta   90.00
_cell.angle_gamma   90.00
#
_symmetry.space_group_name_H-M   'P 1'
#
loop_
_entity.id
_entity.type
_entity.pdbx_description
1 polymer ?
#
loop_
_entity_poly.entity_id
_entity_poly.type
_entity_poly.pdbx_seq_one_letter_code
_entity_poly.pdbx_strand_id
1 'polypeptide(L)'
;MTTVPDVFDETLPHPVAPRPAAWAADRARLLGAWVAAGARAHRSSLVLLAVLLPVVAVVHGVNFDGWPGRVTDDEGTYAAQAYSMQYWNRIAHYTYWYDHPFGGWLLIAIYTKLTDGFHRAATAVTAARELMFLLHLVSCVLLYRLGRLLGLRRFFAGLALLVFSLSPLALWYQRMAFLDNIGVMWLLAAFVCAASPRRSVAAAALAGTFMAFSFWSKETTLLFLPGLYVLLWQHRDPRNWRFVRRNFLGCLLGICGIYILYAAAKNELFEGPGHVSLEWAVRWQLFDRAPSGSVLDTGSDTYNVVRSWLDLDPYLVLAGIAAAVPLLALRRLRVVSALLLMQFGFIFRNGYLPNPYVTAMLPFAALCAAGLLDAVLPRALPRMSTDHGGRDGDGERHGHGDGDGHGDAVRERGGGRGMPEWTTAAWTGLRRGAVAAAVVGSVVTLAWDWTPKIHKALTLDASAPSRDATRWFLAHIHDDGTVITDDIAWTDLTIHGRRPLPVWFYKLDLDPEVRGHFPHGWKDVDYLMMGKPPDSVLAEVPIVAEALHHSVVLKSFGNGEIEIRRVLPPGCRVDIPPARCGPGPDSVPARSGDGDAQRPASGRGHPGAGAGEPARDSGDPLRRRDGVLSPGGG
;
A
#
# COMPACT_ATOMS: atom_id res chain seq x y z
N MET A 1 78.89 -27.45 -20.91
CA MET A 1 77.64 -27.18 -21.63
C MET A 1 76.79 -28.42 -21.55
N THR A 2 75.94 -28.48 -20.54
CA THR A 2 75.02 -29.58 -20.28
C THR A 2 73.64 -29.07 -20.61
N THR A 3 73.03 -29.62 -21.61
CA THR A 3 71.65 -29.36 -22.09
C THR A 3 70.65 -29.94 -21.08
N VAL A 4 69.79 -29.07 -20.56
CA VAL A 4 68.64 -29.42 -19.75
C VAL A 4 67.53 -29.88 -20.71
N PRO A 5 66.88 -31.06 -20.48
CA PRO A 5 65.78 -31.49 -21.34
C PRO A 5 64.50 -30.73 -20.95
N ASP A 6 63.77 -30.24 -21.99
CA ASP A 6 62.42 -29.69 -21.90
C ASP A 6 61.43 -30.75 -21.46
N VAL A 7 60.90 -30.60 -20.23
CA VAL A 7 59.85 -31.45 -19.64
C VAL A 7 58.58 -30.60 -19.45
N PHE A 8 58.07 -29.99 -20.48
CA PHE A 8 56.73 -29.34 -20.47
C PHE A 8 56.05 -29.55 -21.83
N ASP A 9 55.69 -30.79 -22.12
CA ASP A 9 54.68 -31.06 -23.16
C ASP A 9 53.70 -32.12 -22.64
N GLU A 10 52.97 -31.80 -21.56
CA GLU A 10 51.75 -32.46 -21.22
C GLU A 10 50.57 -31.54 -21.64
N THR A 11 50.05 -31.77 -22.81
CA THR A 11 48.77 -31.28 -23.28
C THR A 11 47.67 -31.78 -22.37
N LEU A 12 47.42 -31.06 -21.24
CA LEU A 12 46.23 -31.28 -20.44
C LEU A 12 45.01 -31.04 -21.37
N PRO A 13 44.07 -32.00 -21.44
CA PRO A 13 42.88 -31.79 -22.26
C PRO A 13 42.13 -30.57 -21.75
N HIS A 14 42.05 -29.54 -22.57
CA HIS A 14 41.24 -28.37 -22.25
C HIS A 14 39.83 -28.83 -21.89
N PRO A 15 39.27 -28.41 -20.73
CA PRO A 15 37.90 -28.76 -20.39
C PRO A 15 37.01 -28.18 -21.50
N VAL A 16 36.39 -29.08 -22.28
CA VAL A 16 35.42 -28.69 -23.31
C VAL A 16 34.30 -27.96 -22.61
N ALA A 17 34.21 -26.62 -22.82
CA ALA A 17 33.16 -25.82 -22.28
C ALA A 17 31.81 -26.43 -22.67
N PRO A 18 30.92 -26.73 -21.70
CA PRO A 18 29.65 -27.35 -22.03
C PRO A 18 28.89 -26.48 -23.01
N ARG A 19 28.34 -27.03 -24.05
CA ARG A 19 27.55 -26.33 -25.06
C ARG A 19 26.45 -25.54 -24.36
N PRO A 20 26.26 -24.23 -24.66
CA PRO A 20 25.33 -23.36 -23.92
C PRO A 20 23.91 -23.92 -23.84
N ALA A 21 23.47 -24.68 -24.84
CA ALA A 21 22.15 -25.33 -24.83
C ALA A 21 22.05 -26.49 -23.81
N ALA A 22 23.13 -27.29 -23.62
CA ALA A 22 23.14 -28.37 -22.63
C ALA A 22 23.13 -27.80 -21.20
N TRP A 23 23.89 -26.75 -20.96
CA TRP A 23 23.91 -26.05 -19.65
C TRP A 23 22.54 -25.43 -19.29
N ALA A 24 21.82 -24.81 -20.25
CA ALA A 24 20.48 -24.29 -20.05
C ALA A 24 19.46 -25.38 -19.74
N ALA A 25 19.55 -26.53 -20.48
CA ALA A 25 18.68 -27.68 -20.27
C ALA A 25 18.89 -28.34 -18.89
N ASP A 26 20.13 -28.46 -18.44
CA ASP A 26 20.42 -29.00 -17.10
C ASP A 26 19.98 -28.10 -15.98
N ARG A 27 20.15 -26.79 -16.12
CA ARG A 27 19.59 -25.82 -15.16
C ARG A 27 18.07 -25.86 -15.11
N ALA A 28 17.39 -25.94 -16.25
CA ALA A 28 15.94 -26.08 -16.31
C ALA A 28 15.46 -27.37 -15.62
N ARG A 29 16.15 -28.51 -15.83
CA ARG A 29 15.87 -29.78 -15.13
C ARG A 29 16.07 -29.66 -13.62
N LEU A 30 17.17 -29.06 -13.17
CA LEU A 30 17.46 -28.86 -11.75
C LEU A 30 16.44 -27.93 -11.10
N LEU A 31 16.06 -26.86 -11.78
CA LEU A 31 15.00 -25.95 -11.32
C LEU A 31 13.65 -26.69 -11.24
N GLY A 32 13.30 -27.46 -12.27
CA GLY A 32 12.08 -28.28 -12.29
C GLY A 32 12.04 -29.29 -11.15
N ALA A 33 13.14 -30.00 -10.92
CA ALA A 33 13.28 -30.98 -9.83
C ALA A 33 13.16 -30.28 -8.45
N TRP A 34 13.78 -29.13 -8.29
CA TRP A 34 13.70 -28.32 -7.06
C TRP A 34 12.28 -27.81 -6.80
N VAL A 35 11.60 -27.28 -7.83
CA VAL A 35 10.19 -26.86 -7.76
C VAL A 35 9.28 -28.04 -7.40
N ALA A 36 9.45 -29.20 -8.05
CA ALA A 36 8.66 -30.39 -7.78
C ALA A 36 8.90 -30.94 -6.36
N ALA A 37 10.12 -30.89 -5.86
CA ALA A 37 10.44 -31.27 -4.48
C ALA A 37 9.80 -30.30 -3.48
N GLY A 38 9.89 -28.99 -3.73
CA GLY A 38 9.23 -27.96 -2.96
C GLY A 38 7.71 -28.11 -2.95
N ALA A 39 7.10 -28.39 -4.11
CA ALA A 39 5.66 -28.62 -4.24
C ALA A 39 5.21 -29.84 -3.43
N ARG A 40 5.96 -30.95 -3.49
CA ARG A 40 5.68 -32.14 -2.67
C ARG A 40 5.76 -31.86 -1.17
N ALA A 41 6.82 -31.18 -0.72
CA ALA A 41 7.03 -30.82 0.68
C ALA A 41 5.92 -29.92 1.24
N HIS A 42 5.31 -29.07 0.39
CA HIS A 42 4.29 -28.09 0.76
C HIS A 42 2.89 -28.43 0.21
N ARG A 43 2.66 -29.64 -0.30
CA ARG A 43 1.43 -30.07 -0.98
C ARG A 43 0.15 -29.63 -0.25
N SER A 44 0.03 -29.90 1.05
CA SER A 44 -1.17 -29.54 1.81
C SER A 44 -1.39 -28.03 1.94
N SER A 45 -0.30 -27.23 1.97
CA SER A 45 -0.40 -25.76 1.97
C SER A 45 -0.80 -25.25 0.60
N LEU A 46 -0.27 -25.84 -0.47
CA LEU A 46 -0.62 -25.47 -1.86
C LEU A 46 -2.07 -25.81 -2.17
N VAL A 47 -2.56 -26.98 -1.76
CA VAL A 47 -3.97 -27.36 -1.91
C VAL A 47 -4.87 -26.38 -1.16
N LEU A 48 -4.53 -26.02 0.08
CA LEU A 48 -5.31 -25.05 0.84
C LEU A 48 -5.33 -23.68 0.15
N LEU A 49 -4.18 -23.17 -0.30
CA LEU A 49 -4.12 -21.90 -1.04
C LEU A 49 -4.87 -21.98 -2.38
N ALA A 50 -4.81 -23.12 -3.09
CA ALA A 50 -5.56 -23.31 -4.32
C ALA A 50 -7.09 -23.29 -4.13
N VAL A 51 -7.57 -23.56 -2.92
CA VAL A 51 -9.00 -23.41 -2.55
C VAL A 51 -9.31 -21.97 -2.10
N LEU A 52 -8.44 -21.38 -1.28
CA LEU A 52 -8.73 -20.09 -0.67
C LEU A 52 -8.55 -18.90 -1.62
N LEU A 53 -7.50 -18.92 -2.45
CA LEU A 53 -7.21 -17.80 -3.35
C LEU A 53 -8.29 -17.55 -4.41
N PRO A 54 -8.95 -18.56 -5.02
CA PRO A 54 -10.11 -18.30 -5.88
C PRO A 54 -11.26 -17.58 -5.18
N VAL A 55 -11.54 -17.91 -3.91
CA VAL A 55 -12.57 -17.20 -3.12
C VAL A 55 -12.16 -15.73 -2.95
N VAL A 56 -10.92 -15.47 -2.58
CA VAL A 56 -10.38 -14.11 -2.48
C VAL A 56 -10.44 -13.40 -3.82
N ALA A 57 -10.05 -14.07 -4.91
CA ALA A 57 -10.05 -13.50 -6.24
C ALA A 57 -11.46 -13.11 -6.71
N VAL A 58 -12.46 -13.93 -6.42
CA VAL A 58 -13.87 -13.60 -6.73
C VAL A 58 -14.32 -12.40 -5.89
N VAL A 59 -14.10 -12.44 -4.56
CA VAL A 59 -14.58 -11.37 -3.67
C VAL A 59 -13.88 -10.04 -3.96
N HIS A 60 -12.59 -10.02 -4.30
CA HIS A 60 -11.87 -8.77 -4.61
C HIS A 60 -11.95 -8.36 -6.08
N GLY A 61 -12.10 -9.31 -7.01
CA GLY A 61 -12.08 -9.05 -8.44
C GLY A 61 -13.44 -8.69 -9.04
N VAL A 62 -14.55 -9.21 -8.46
CA VAL A 62 -15.89 -8.85 -8.96
C VAL A 62 -16.24 -7.43 -8.54
N ASN A 63 -16.65 -6.60 -9.50
CA ASN A 63 -17.06 -5.22 -9.26
C ASN A 63 -16.00 -4.33 -8.56
N PHE A 64 -14.70 -4.60 -8.78
CA PHE A 64 -13.62 -3.83 -8.13
C PHE A 64 -13.53 -2.38 -8.63
N ASP A 65 -14.03 -2.09 -9.82
CA ASP A 65 -14.13 -0.74 -10.37
C ASP A 65 -15.36 0.00 -9.82
N GLY A 66 -16.47 -0.70 -9.63
CA GLY A 66 -17.72 -0.12 -9.16
C GLY A 66 -17.74 0.16 -7.66
N TRP A 67 -16.99 -0.60 -6.86
CA TRP A 67 -16.99 -0.45 -5.40
C TRP A 67 -15.59 -0.75 -4.81
N PRO A 68 -15.09 0.11 -3.89
CA PRO A 68 -15.69 1.33 -3.34
C PRO A 68 -15.93 2.40 -4.41
N GLY A 69 -16.83 3.37 -4.10
CA GLY A 69 -16.99 4.55 -4.94
C GLY A 69 -15.67 5.34 -5.01
N ARG A 70 -15.57 6.24 -5.94
CA ARG A 70 -14.41 7.13 -6.10
C ARG A 70 -14.61 8.34 -5.19
N VAL A 71 -14.26 8.18 -3.92
CA VAL A 71 -14.55 9.14 -2.85
C VAL A 71 -13.31 9.82 -2.28
N THR A 72 -12.13 9.52 -2.84
CA THR A 72 -10.87 10.12 -2.37
C THR A 72 -10.00 10.54 -3.54
N ASP A 73 -9.43 11.73 -3.43
CA ASP A 73 -8.51 12.31 -4.41
C ASP A 73 -7.21 11.49 -4.53
N ASP A 74 -6.78 10.82 -3.46
CA ASP A 74 -5.58 10.00 -3.43
C ASP A 74 -5.48 9.00 -4.60
N GLU A 75 -6.59 8.33 -4.98
CA GLU A 75 -6.58 7.38 -6.09
C GLU A 75 -6.30 8.06 -7.43
N GLY A 76 -6.90 9.23 -7.63
CA GLY A 76 -6.69 10.06 -8.83
C GLY A 76 -5.28 10.61 -8.88
N THR A 77 -4.80 11.18 -7.77
CA THR A 77 -3.43 11.69 -7.62
C THR A 77 -2.40 10.62 -7.95
N TYR A 78 -2.54 9.41 -7.41
CA TYR A 78 -1.57 8.33 -7.63
C TYR A 78 -1.60 7.82 -9.09
N ALA A 79 -2.77 7.76 -9.71
CA ALA A 79 -2.91 7.46 -11.13
C ALA A 79 -2.28 8.56 -12.01
N ALA A 80 -2.50 9.84 -11.67
CA ALA A 80 -1.93 10.98 -12.39
C ALA A 80 -0.40 11.05 -12.26
N GLN A 81 0.16 10.77 -11.08
CA GLN A 81 1.61 10.67 -10.87
C GLN A 81 2.22 9.55 -11.73
N ALA A 82 1.59 8.38 -11.74
CA ALA A 82 2.03 7.26 -12.56
C ALA A 82 1.95 7.58 -14.07
N TYR A 83 0.87 8.25 -14.50
CA TYR A 83 0.73 8.74 -15.87
C TYR A 83 1.83 9.73 -16.26
N SER A 84 2.14 10.70 -15.39
CA SER A 84 3.20 11.70 -15.61
C SER A 84 4.56 11.05 -15.75
N MET A 85 4.86 10.03 -14.92
CA MET A 85 6.09 9.25 -15.05
C MET A 85 6.18 8.51 -16.40
N GLN A 86 5.08 7.92 -16.84
CA GLN A 86 5.03 7.09 -18.04
C GLN A 86 5.12 7.90 -19.33
N TYR A 87 4.45 9.04 -19.42
CA TYR A 87 4.28 9.80 -20.65
C TYR A 87 5.10 11.09 -20.72
N TRP A 88 5.40 11.68 -19.54
CA TRP A 88 6.13 12.96 -19.48
C TRP A 88 7.51 12.84 -18.86
N ASN A 89 7.92 11.64 -18.42
CA ASN A 89 9.21 11.38 -17.80
C ASN A 89 9.50 12.28 -16.59
N ARG A 90 8.46 12.68 -15.85
CA ARG A 90 8.57 13.48 -14.61
C ARG A 90 7.62 12.94 -13.55
N ILE A 91 7.94 13.20 -12.28
CA ILE A 91 7.18 12.63 -11.15
C ILE A 91 5.82 13.30 -11.00
N ALA A 92 5.74 14.61 -11.09
CA ALA A 92 4.49 15.34 -11.00
C ALA A 92 4.17 16.07 -12.28
N HIS A 93 2.88 16.34 -12.53
CA HIS A 93 2.43 17.15 -13.67
C HIS A 93 2.34 18.64 -13.33
N TYR A 94 2.36 18.98 -12.02
CA TYR A 94 2.55 20.33 -11.48
C TYR A 94 3.82 20.36 -10.61
N THR A 95 3.88 21.26 -9.62
CA THR A 95 4.98 21.27 -8.64
C THR A 95 4.91 20.00 -7.77
N TYR A 96 6.00 19.24 -7.74
CA TYR A 96 6.11 18.05 -6.89
C TYR A 96 6.39 18.46 -5.44
N TRP A 97 5.59 17.95 -4.52
CA TRP A 97 5.62 18.38 -3.12
C TRP A 97 6.27 17.40 -2.15
N TYR A 98 6.86 16.32 -2.63
CA TYR A 98 7.53 15.30 -1.78
C TYR A 98 6.63 14.71 -0.66
N ASP A 99 5.31 14.77 -0.83
CA ASP A 99 4.33 14.23 0.13
C ASP A 99 4.48 12.73 0.35
N HIS A 100 4.86 12.00 -0.69
CA HIS A 100 5.19 10.57 -0.62
C HIS A 100 6.44 10.23 -1.45
N PRO A 101 7.20 9.17 -1.05
CA PRO A 101 8.23 8.61 -1.91
C PRO A 101 7.63 8.02 -3.18
N PHE A 102 8.32 8.15 -4.30
CA PHE A 102 7.81 7.85 -5.64
C PHE A 102 7.69 6.36 -6.00
N GLY A 103 8.15 5.43 -5.15
CA GLY A 103 8.22 4.00 -5.51
C GLY A 103 6.87 3.34 -5.75
N GLY A 104 5.83 3.76 -5.04
CA GLY A 104 4.47 3.26 -5.26
C GLY A 104 3.92 3.71 -6.61
N TRP A 105 4.07 4.98 -6.96
CA TRP A 105 3.67 5.53 -8.28
C TRP A 105 4.44 4.88 -9.42
N LEU A 106 5.75 4.64 -9.22
CA LEU A 106 6.59 3.94 -10.19
C LEU A 106 6.08 2.52 -10.45
N LEU A 107 5.64 1.80 -9.42
CA LEU A 107 5.08 0.45 -9.59
C LEU A 107 3.76 0.48 -10.38
N ILE A 108 2.89 1.47 -10.11
CA ILE A 108 1.67 1.69 -10.91
C ILE A 108 2.05 2.02 -12.36
N ALA A 109 3.01 2.91 -12.59
CA ALA A 109 3.47 3.28 -13.93
C ALA A 109 4.05 2.09 -14.71
N ILE A 110 4.85 1.24 -14.06
CA ILE A 110 5.39 0.02 -14.67
C ILE A 110 4.25 -0.93 -15.05
N TYR A 111 3.30 -1.17 -14.14
CA TYR A 111 2.16 -2.04 -14.40
C TYR A 111 1.31 -1.54 -15.56
N THR A 112 0.91 -0.27 -15.53
CA THR A 112 0.07 0.33 -16.57
C THR A 112 0.77 0.39 -17.91
N LYS A 113 2.09 0.57 -17.94
CA LYS A 113 2.89 0.50 -19.17
C LYS A 113 2.95 -0.92 -19.75
N LEU A 114 3.16 -1.94 -18.90
CA LEU A 114 3.27 -3.33 -19.35
C LEU A 114 1.93 -3.90 -19.83
N THR A 115 0.81 -3.41 -19.27
CA THR A 115 -0.54 -3.89 -19.59
C THR A 115 -1.32 -2.97 -20.52
N ASP A 116 -0.71 -1.87 -20.95
CA ASP A 116 -1.38 -0.75 -21.62
C ASP A 116 -2.63 -0.25 -20.82
N GLY A 117 -2.48 -0.26 -19.49
CA GLY A 117 -3.60 -0.09 -18.56
C GLY A 117 -4.36 1.21 -18.75
N PHE A 118 -3.68 2.33 -18.99
CA PHE A 118 -4.32 3.65 -19.16
C PHE A 118 -5.18 3.79 -20.43
N HIS A 119 -4.94 2.99 -21.48
CA HIS A 119 -5.77 3.00 -22.69
C HIS A 119 -6.80 1.86 -22.72
N ARG A 120 -6.50 0.74 -22.04
CA ARG A 120 -7.32 -0.46 -22.04
C ARG A 120 -8.43 -0.42 -20.99
N ALA A 121 -8.14 0.09 -19.79
CA ALA A 121 -9.09 0.11 -18.69
C ALA A 121 -10.16 1.20 -18.89
N ALA A 122 -11.29 1.05 -18.24
CA ALA A 122 -12.39 1.99 -18.32
C ALA A 122 -12.01 3.41 -17.83
N THR A 123 -11.09 3.50 -16.88
CA THR A 123 -10.52 4.74 -16.34
C THR A 123 -9.11 4.50 -15.82
N ALA A 124 -8.36 5.58 -15.60
CA ALA A 124 -7.02 5.52 -15.04
C ALA A 124 -6.99 4.91 -13.62
N VAL A 125 -7.98 5.24 -12.79
CA VAL A 125 -8.13 4.67 -11.44
C VAL A 125 -8.41 3.16 -11.53
N THR A 126 -9.23 2.70 -12.49
CA THR A 126 -9.46 1.27 -12.73
C THR A 126 -8.16 0.54 -13.02
N ALA A 127 -7.30 1.10 -13.87
CA ALA A 127 -6.00 0.50 -14.19
C ALA A 127 -5.11 0.36 -12.95
N ALA A 128 -5.11 1.35 -12.05
CA ALA A 128 -4.39 1.29 -10.79
C ALA A 128 -5.01 0.26 -9.82
N ARG A 129 -6.34 0.17 -9.72
CA ARG A 129 -7.05 -0.81 -8.88
C ARG A 129 -6.80 -2.26 -9.34
N GLU A 130 -6.60 -2.52 -10.64
CA GLU A 130 -6.19 -3.84 -11.13
C GLU A 130 -4.86 -4.30 -10.50
N LEU A 131 -3.89 -3.39 -10.41
CA LEU A 131 -2.64 -3.70 -9.71
C LEU A 131 -2.89 -4.01 -8.24
N MET A 132 -3.73 -3.23 -7.54
CA MET A 132 -4.04 -3.46 -6.11
C MET A 132 -4.67 -4.84 -5.91
N PHE A 133 -5.56 -5.27 -6.79
CA PHE A 133 -6.11 -6.63 -6.77
C PHE A 133 -5.02 -7.71 -6.85
N LEU A 134 -4.06 -7.59 -7.77
CA LEU A 134 -2.95 -8.55 -7.88
C LEU A 134 -2.05 -8.53 -6.64
N LEU A 135 -1.74 -7.34 -6.12
CA LEU A 135 -0.93 -7.18 -4.91
C LEU A 135 -1.63 -7.74 -3.67
N HIS A 136 -2.97 -7.65 -3.60
CA HIS A 136 -3.73 -8.26 -2.53
C HIS A 136 -3.62 -9.79 -2.54
N LEU A 137 -3.72 -10.42 -3.70
CA LEU A 137 -3.50 -11.88 -3.83
C LEU A 137 -2.09 -12.29 -3.37
N VAL A 138 -1.07 -11.51 -3.74
CA VAL A 138 0.31 -11.73 -3.27
C VAL A 138 0.39 -11.54 -1.75
N SER A 139 -0.22 -10.49 -1.20
CA SER A 139 -0.28 -10.21 0.24
C SER A 139 -0.92 -11.36 1.02
N CYS A 140 -1.98 -11.98 0.48
CA CYS A 140 -2.62 -13.17 1.06
C CYS A 140 -1.66 -14.35 1.15
N VAL A 141 -0.89 -14.63 0.10
CA VAL A 141 0.12 -15.70 0.09
C VAL A 141 1.22 -15.41 1.10
N LEU A 142 1.72 -14.17 1.14
CA LEU A 142 2.74 -13.73 2.08
C LEU A 142 2.25 -13.81 3.53
N LEU A 143 1.01 -13.39 3.80
CA LEU A 143 0.39 -13.47 5.12
C LEU A 143 0.25 -14.93 5.59
N TYR A 144 -0.27 -15.80 4.72
CA TYR A 144 -0.31 -17.24 4.99
C TYR A 144 1.08 -17.79 5.31
N ARG A 145 2.08 -17.43 4.48
CA ARG A 145 3.46 -17.88 4.67
C ARG A 145 4.04 -17.37 5.98
N LEU A 146 3.83 -16.10 6.31
CA LEU A 146 4.26 -15.51 7.56
C LEU A 146 3.64 -16.22 8.76
N GLY A 147 2.32 -16.46 8.76
CA GLY A 147 1.63 -17.22 9.80
C GLY A 147 2.25 -18.61 9.99
N ARG A 148 2.58 -19.31 8.89
CA ARG A 148 3.26 -20.62 8.94
C ARG A 148 4.66 -20.53 9.55
N LEU A 149 5.43 -19.49 9.21
CA LEU A 149 6.77 -19.26 9.75
C LEU A 149 6.74 -18.91 11.24
N LEU A 150 5.71 -18.20 11.67
CA LEU A 150 5.45 -17.90 13.09
C LEU A 150 4.85 -19.09 13.86
N GLY A 151 4.70 -20.25 13.20
CA GLY A 151 4.30 -21.51 13.83
C GLY A 151 2.80 -21.73 13.96
N LEU A 152 1.94 -20.98 13.26
CA LEU A 152 0.52 -21.27 13.19
C LEU A 152 0.28 -22.57 12.43
N ARG A 153 -0.72 -23.37 12.85
CA ARG A 153 -1.20 -24.53 12.08
C ARG A 153 -1.76 -24.07 10.74
N ARG A 154 -1.75 -24.95 9.70
CA ARG A 154 -2.17 -24.60 8.34
C ARG A 154 -3.57 -23.99 8.29
N PHE A 155 -4.51 -24.58 9.02
CA PHE A 155 -5.87 -24.09 9.12
C PHE A 155 -5.93 -22.63 9.64
N PHE A 156 -5.22 -22.30 10.73
CA PHE A 156 -5.25 -20.96 11.32
C PHE A 156 -4.47 -19.93 10.50
N ALA A 157 -3.42 -20.34 9.78
CA ALA A 157 -2.79 -19.48 8.80
C ALA A 157 -3.73 -19.19 7.62
N GLY A 158 -4.53 -20.17 7.18
CA GLY A 158 -5.60 -19.99 6.19
C GLY A 158 -6.75 -19.12 6.73
N LEU A 159 -7.11 -19.27 8.00
CA LEU A 159 -8.11 -18.42 8.64
C LEU A 159 -7.65 -16.97 8.72
N ALA A 160 -6.38 -16.71 9.06
CA ALA A 160 -5.82 -15.35 9.02
C ALA A 160 -5.94 -14.73 7.61
N LEU A 161 -5.62 -15.50 6.56
CA LEU A 161 -5.78 -15.07 5.18
C LEU A 161 -7.25 -14.74 4.86
N LEU A 162 -8.19 -15.61 5.22
CA LEU A 162 -9.62 -15.40 4.95
C LEU A 162 -10.17 -14.18 5.71
N VAL A 163 -9.87 -14.06 7.00
CA VAL A 163 -10.33 -12.93 7.81
C VAL A 163 -9.77 -11.62 7.27
N PHE A 164 -8.48 -11.59 6.91
CA PHE A 164 -7.86 -10.44 6.25
C PHE A 164 -8.54 -10.06 4.93
N SER A 165 -8.97 -11.04 4.13
CA SER A 165 -9.52 -10.75 2.80
C SER A 165 -11.03 -10.53 2.80
N LEU A 166 -11.78 -11.18 3.70
CA LEU A 166 -13.26 -11.11 3.68
C LEU A 166 -13.82 -10.03 4.60
N SER A 167 -13.00 -9.43 5.48
CA SER A 167 -13.40 -8.29 6.28
C SER A 167 -13.88 -7.14 5.38
N PRO A 168 -15.08 -6.58 5.59
CA PRO A 168 -15.56 -5.44 4.82
C PRO A 168 -14.61 -4.24 4.86
N LEU A 169 -13.92 -4.02 5.98
CA LEU A 169 -12.90 -3.00 6.13
C LEU A 169 -11.70 -3.25 5.20
N ALA A 170 -11.19 -4.50 5.19
CA ALA A 170 -10.12 -4.87 4.28
C ALA A 170 -10.56 -4.82 2.81
N LEU A 171 -11.78 -5.28 2.52
CA LEU A 171 -12.35 -5.24 1.18
C LEU A 171 -12.47 -3.80 0.65
N TRP A 172 -12.82 -2.83 1.51
CA TRP A 172 -12.85 -1.42 1.16
C TRP A 172 -11.45 -0.91 0.81
N TYR A 173 -10.49 -0.98 1.74
CA TYR A 173 -9.17 -0.36 1.56
C TYR A 173 -8.27 -1.10 0.57
N GLN A 174 -8.34 -2.44 0.50
CA GLN A 174 -7.48 -3.22 -0.38
C GLN A 174 -7.87 -3.15 -1.87
N ARG A 175 -9.09 -2.73 -2.19
CA ARG A 175 -9.51 -2.47 -3.56
C ARG A 175 -9.12 -1.10 -4.07
N MET A 176 -8.97 -0.11 -3.16
CA MET A 176 -8.60 1.26 -3.55
C MET A 176 -7.14 1.33 -3.98
N ALA A 177 -6.83 2.23 -4.91
CA ALA A 177 -5.49 2.42 -5.45
C ALA A 177 -4.57 3.17 -4.47
N PHE A 178 -4.53 2.72 -3.19
CA PHE A 178 -3.69 3.30 -2.16
C PHE A 178 -2.27 2.77 -2.17
N LEU A 179 -1.31 3.67 -1.95
CA LEU A 179 0.11 3.34 -1.79
C LEU A 179 0.36 2.43 -0.58
N ASP A 180 -0.52 2.50 0.43
CA ASP A 180 -0.51 1.65 1.61
C ASP A 180 -0.62 0.17 1.26
N ASN A 181 -1.43 -0.20 0.26
CA ASN A 181 -1.55 -1.57 -0.23
C ASN A 181 -0.24 -2.11 -0.80
N ILE A 182 0.46 -1.27 -1.56
CA ILE A 182 1.79 -1.58 -2.11
C ILE A 182 2.79 -1.72 -0.96
N GLY A 183 2.78 -0.76 -0.02
CA GLY A 183 3.64 -0.75 1.15
C GLY A 183 3.46 -2.01 2.01
N VAL A 184 2.22 -2.41 2.28
CA VAL A 184 1.88 -3.61 3.07
C VAL A 184 2.34 -4.90 2.40
N MET A 185 2.19 -5.02 1.09
CA MET A 185 2.69 -6.18 0.35
C MET A 185 4.22 -6.35 0.53
N TRP A 186 4.99 -5.28 0.32
CA TRP A 186 6.44 -5.30 0.52
C TRP A 186 6.81 -5.52 1.99
N LEU A 187 6.06 -4.95 2.92
CA LEU A 187 6.23 -5.16 4.36
C LEU A 187 6.09 -6.65 4.72
N LEU A 188 5.02 -7.30 4.27
CA LEU A 188 4.82 -8.73 4.49
C LEU A 188 5.94 -9.57 3.87
N ALA A 189 6.45 -9.21 2.68
CA ALA A 189 7.60 -9.87 2.06
C ALA A 189 8.86 -9.71 2.93
N ALA A 190 9.10 -8.52 3.50
CA ALA A 190 10.21 -8.27 4.42
C ALA A 190 10.11 -9.15 5.68
N PHE A 191 8.93 -9.26 6.29
CA PHE A 191 8.68 -10.10 7.45
C PHE A 191 8.85 -11.59 7.15
N VAL A 192 8.40 -12.07 5.99
CA VAL A 192 8.60 -13.46 5.53
C VAL A 192 10.10 -13.77 5.40
N CYS A 193 10.88 -12.83 4.84
CA CYS A 193 12.32 -12.99 4.72
C CYS A 193 13.03 -12.97 6.09
N ALA A 194 12.63 -12.06 6.99
CA ALA A 194 13.20 -11.97 8.34
C ALA A 194 12.89 -13.19 9.20
N ALA A 195 11.71 -13.81 9.04
CA ALA A 195 11.30 -15.03 9.72
C ALA A 195 11.83 -16.31 9.06
N SER A 196 12.68 -16.21 8.02
CA SER A 196 13.17 -17.36 7.27
C SER A 196 13.99 -18.33 8.14
N PRO A 197 13.67 -19.65 8.15
CA PRO A 197 14.41 -20.63 8.92
C PRO A 197 15.84 -20.85 8.41
N ARG A 198 16.13 -20.43 7.16
CA ARG A 198 17.47 -20.54 6.56
C ARG A 198 18.49 -19.61 7.22
N ARG A 199 18.06 -18.53 7.89
CA ARG A 199 18.92 -17.57 8.59
C ARG A 199 20.10 -17.06 7.74
N SER A 200 19.89 -16.98 6.42
CA SER A 200 20.94 -16.65 5.46
C SER A 200 21.14 -15.15 5.32
N VAL A 201 22.34 -14.75 4.91
CA VAL A 201 22.66 -13.36 4.56
C VAL A 201 21.75 -12.86 3.41
N ALA A 202 21.47 -13.72 2.43
CA ALA A 202 20.56 -13.38 1.33
C ALA A 202 19.12 -13.07 1.80
N ALA A 203 18.60 -13.86 2.76
CA ALA A 203 17.28 -13.57 3.33
C ALA A 203 17.25 -12.22 4.07
N ALA A 204 18.34 -11.88 4.75
CA ALA A 204 18.47 -10.59 5.43
C ALA A 204 18.58 -9.41 4.43
N ALA A 205 19.37 -9.58 3.37
CA ALA A 205 19.46 -8.60 2.29
C ALA A 205 18.08 -8.34 1.66
N LEU A 206 17.35 -9.42 1.33
CA LEU A 206 15.99 -9.32 0.80
C LEU A 206 15.02 -8.67 1.81
N ALA A 207 15.13 -8.96 3.11
CA ALA A 207 14.31 -8.30 4.13
C ALA A 207 14.57 -6.78 4.16
N GLY A 208 15.83 -6.35 4.04
CA GLY A 208 16.21 -4.94 3.95
C GLY A 208 15.71 -4.28 2.65
N THR A 209 15.85 -4.97 1.52
CA THR A 209 15.37 -4.51 0.20
C THR A 209 13.85 -4.34 0.20
N PHE A 210 13.09 -5.33 0.68
CA PHE A 210 11.63 -5.24 0.71
C PHE A 210 11.13 -4.21 1.72
N MET A 211 11.84 -4.02 2.83
CA MET A 211 11.52 -2.93 3.77
C MET A 211 11.77 -1.56 3.13
N ALA A 212 12.83 -1.40 2.35
CA ALA A 212 13.09 -0.18 1.59
C ALA A 212 12.01 0.08 0.53
N PHE A 213 11.56 -0.93 -0.20
CA PHE A 213 10.45 -0.79 -1.16
C PHE A 213 9.12 -0.49 -0.46
N SER A 214 8.91 -1.03 0.74
CA SER A 214 7.76 -0.68 1.57
C SER A 214 7.77 0.81 1.93
N PHE A 215 8.90 1.31 2.41
CA PHE A 215 9.10 2.75 2.68
C PHE A 215 8.92 3.61 1.42
N TRP A 216 9.50 3.19 0.29
CA TRP A 216 9.36 3.91 -0.99
C TRP A 216 7.93 3.97 -1.50
N SER A 217 7.09 3.03 -1.06
CA SER A 217 5.67 3.04 -1.40
C SER A 217 4.87 3.89 -0.42
N LYS A 218 5.16 3.78 0.89
CA LYS A 218 4.48 4.55 1.94
C LYS A 218 5.40 4.70 3.16
N GLU A 219 5.72 5.92 3.52
CA GLU A 219 6.66 6.27 4.59
C GLU A 219 6.21 5.77 5.96
N THR A 220 4.90 5.69 6.20
CA THR A 220 4.33 5.21 7.49
C THR A 220 4.72 3.77 7.81
N THR A 221 5.12 2.97 6.82
CA THR A 221 5.60 1.60 7.03
C THR A 221 6.91 1.52 7.81
N LEU A 222 7.67 2.62 7.93
CA LEU A 222 8.87 2.67 8.78
C LEU A 222 8.56 2.39 10.26
N LEU A 223 7.33 2.61 10.70
CA LEU A 223 6.89 2.26 12.05
C LEU A 223 7.05 0.76 12.36
N PHE A 224 7.08 -0.09 11.34
CA PHE A 224 7.27 -1.54 11.50
C PHE A 224 8.74 -1.97 11.56
N LEU A 225 9.67 -1.08 11.23
CA LEU A 225 11.11 -1.39 11.18
C LEU A 225 11.69 -1.94 12.51
N PRO A 226 11.34 -1.38 13.69
CA PRO A 226 11.84 -1.93 14.95
C PRO A 226 11.42 -3.39 15.17
N GLY A 227 10.15 -3.72 14.88
CA GLY A 227 9.65 -5.08 14.99
C GLY A 227 10.28 -6.03 13.98
N LEU A 228 10.46 -5.59 12.73
CA LEU A 228 11.17 -6.35 11.70
C LEU A 228 12.61 -6.68 12.13
N TYR A 229 13.31 -5.69 12.68
CA TYR A 229 14.68 -5.88 13.20
C TYR A 229 14.71 -6.85 14.37
N VAL A 230 13.77 -6.76 15.33
CA VAL A 230 13.63 -7.71 16.44
C VAL A 230 13.35 -9.12 15.93
N LEU A 231 12.48 -9.28 14.93
CA LEU A 231 12.18 -10.58 14.32
C LEU A 231 13.43 -11.17 13.65
N LEU A 232 14.16 -10.38 12.90
CA LEU A 232 15.44 -10.77 12.29
C LEU A 232 16.45 -11.20 13.34
N TRP A 233 16.54 -10.45 14.46
CA TRP A 233 17.41 -10.76 15.59
C TRP A 233 17.00 -12.05 16.32
N GLN A 234 15.71 -12.32 16.49
CA GLN A 234 15.20 -13.57 17.08
C GLN A 234 15.57 -14.81 16.25
N HIS A 235 15.62 -14.66 14.93
CA HIS A 235 15.95 -15.74 13.98
C HIS A 235 17.44 -15.75 13.58
N ARG A 236 18.29 -14.99 14.28
CA ARG A 236 19.72 -14.90 13.93
C ARG A 236 20.49 -16.21 14.17
N ASP A 237 21.52 -16.42 13.36
CA ASP A 237 22.64 -17.30 13.69
C ASP A 237 23.77 -16.45 14.27
N PRO A 238 24.25 -16.71 15.52
CA PRO A 238 25.32 -15.92 16.12
C PRO A 238 26.61 -15.87 15.28
N ARG A 239 26.88 -16.92 14.49
CA ARG A 239 28.11 -17.04 13.67
C ARG A 239 28.15 -16.04 12.53
N ASN A 240 26.99 -15.73 11.92
CA ASN A 240 26.90 -14.84 10.76
C ASN A 240 26.18 -13.52 11.03
N TRP A 241 25.77 -13.24 12.29
CA TRP A 241 24.96 -12.09 12.64
C TRP A 241 25.52 -10.74 12.16
N ARG A 242 26.84 -10.55 12.22
CA ARG A 242 27.48 -9.31 11.75
C ARG A 242 27.24 -9.09 10.25
N PHE A 243 27.33 -10.13 9.44
CA PHE A 243 27.07 -10.08 7.99
C PHE A 243 25.59 -9.90 7.70
N VAL A 244 24.71 -10.62 8.41
CA VAL A 244 23.24 -10.50 8.31
C VAL A 244 22.82 -9.06 8.55
N ARG A 245 23.27 -8.45 9.67
CA ARG A 245 22.95 -7.07 10.04
C ARG A 245 23.47 -6.06 9.00
N ARG A 246 24.72 -6.21 8.56
CA ARG A 246 25.34 -5.30 7.57
C ARG A 246 24.61 -5.35 6.23
N ASN A 247 24.24 -6.53 5.76
CA ASN A 247 23.52 -6.66 4.49
C ASN A 247 22.07 -6.15 4.61
N PHE A 248 21.37 -6.43 5.71
CA PHE A 248 20.06 -5.87 5.97
C PHE A 248 20.08 -4.33 5.94
N LEU A 249 20.95 -3.72 6.76
CA LEU A 249 21.06 -2.26 6.83
C LEU A 249 21.61 -1.66 5.53
N GLY A 250 22.59 -2.30 4.90
CA GLY A 250 23.15 -1.83 3.63
C GLY A 250 22.13 -1.76 2.52
N CYS A 251 21.30 -2.81 2.36
CA CYS A 251 20.22 -2.80 1.37
C CYS A 251 19.13 -1.78 1.74
N LEU A 252 18.72 -1.73 3.01
CA LEU A 252 17.70 -0.78 3.47
C LEU A 252 18.16 0.67 3.23
N LEU A 253 19.31 1.05 3.79
CA LEU A 253 19.80 2.43 3.73
C LEU A 253 20.25 2.82 2.32
N GLY A 254 20.87 1.89 1.59
CA GLY A 254 21.30 2.14 0.20
C GLY A 254 20.12 2.45 -0.72
N ILE A 255 19.05 1.68 -0.62
CA ILE A 255 17.85 1.91 -1.44
C ILE A 255 17.09 3.15 -0.95
N CYS A 256 16.87 3.33 0.36
CA CYS A 256 16.22 4.54 0.89
C CYS A 256 17.03 5.81 0.51
N GLY A 257 18.37 5.71 0.50
CA GLY A 257 19.25 6.81 0.10
C GLY A 257 19.04 7.30 -1.33
N ILE A 258 18.55 6.47 -2.26
CA ILE A 258 18.26 6.88 -3.63
C ILE A 258 17.20 8.00 -3.66
N TYR A 259 16.22 7.97 -2.76
CA TYR A 259 15.21 9.03 -2.66
C TYR A 259 15.83 10.38 -2.26
N ILE A 260 16.75 10.36 -1.31
CA ILE A 260 17.52 11.55 -0.90
C ILE A 260 18.42 12.03 -2.05
N LEU A 261 19.10 11.09 -2.73
CA LEU A 261 19.95 11.41 -3.88
C LEU A 261 19.14 12.00 -5.04
N TYR A 262 17.90 11.53 -5.25
CA TYR A 262 17.01 12.10 -6.25
C TYR A 262 16.70 13.58 -5.93
N ALA A 263 16.30 13.89 -4.71
CA ALA A 263 16.04 15.27 -4.29
C ALA A 263 17.30 16.16 -4.40
N ALA A 264 18.47 15.61 -4.02
CA ALA A 264 19.74 16.32 -4.17
C ALA A 264 20.11 16.58 -5.64
N ALA A 265 19.91 15.60 -6.52
CA ALA A 265 20.18 15.75 -7.97
C ALA A 265 19.25 16.76 -8.65
N LYS A 266 18.06 16.97 -8.09
CA LYS A 266 17.09 17.98 -8.52
C LYS A 266 17.37 19.35 -7.91
N ASN A 267 18.29 19.47 -6.97
CA ASN A 267 18.52 20.64 -6.13
C ASN A 267 17.29 21.02 -5.27
N GLU A 268 16.51 20.00 -4.89
CA GLU A 268 15.26 20.12 -4.13
C GLU A 268 15.39 19.47 -2.73
N LEU A 269 16.63 19.25 -2.23
CA LEU A 269 16.85 18.65 -0.92
C LEU A 269 16.50 19.64 0.20
N PHE A 270 16.85 20.92 0.03
CA PHE A 270 16.60 22.01 0.95
C PHE A 270 15.70 23.07 0.29
N GLU A 271 15.07 23.93 1.11
CA GLU A 271 14.22 25.01 0.61
C GLU A 271 14.97 25.94 -0.35
N GLY A 272 14.28 26.36 -1.39
CA GLY A 272 14.78 27.29 -2.40
C GLY A 272 13.65 27.98 -3.16
N PRO A 273 13.94 29.00 -3.95
CA PRO A 273 12.91 29.72 -4.69
C PRO A 273 12.24 28.84 -5.74
N GLY A 274 10.91 28.85 -5.78
CA GLY A 274 10.11 28.24 -6.83
C GLY A 274 9.89 26.73 -6.72
N HIS A 275 10.32 26.08 -5.62
CA HIS A 275 10.07 24.65 -5.41
C HIS A 275 9.85 24.31 -3.92
N VAL A 276 9.20 23.17 -3.69
CA VAL A 276 9.07 22.57 -2.36
C VAL A 276 10.19 21.53 -2.18
N SER A 277 10.86 21.57 -1.02
CA SER A 277 12.00 20.68 -0.73
C SER A 277 11.59 19.41 0.00
N LEU A 278 12.45 18.39 -0.08
CA LEU A 278 12.30 17.16 0.72
C LEU A 278 12.37 17.47 2.23
N GLU A 279 13.26 18.37 2.64
CA GLU A 279 13.41 18.79 4.02
C GLU A 279 12.12 19.43 4.53
N TRP A 280 11.54 20.36 3.77
CA TRP A 280 10.25 20.98 4.11
C TRP A 280 9.14 19.92 4.25
N ALA A 281 9.03 18.99 3.28
CA ALA A 281 8.00 17.96 3.31
C ALA A 281 8.12 17.05 4.53
N VAL A 282 9.34 16.64 4.90
CA VAL A 282 9.58 15.84 6.12
C VAL A 282 9.20 16.62 7.37
N ARG A 283 9.62 17.89 7.46
CA ARG A 283 9.28 18.76 8.59
C ARG A 283 7.76 18.95 8.69
N TRP A 284 7.11 19.23 7.56
CA TRP A 284 5.66 19.39 7.51
C TRP A 284 4.91 18.14 7.96
N GLN A 285 5.28 16.95 7.45
CA GLN A 285 4.63 15.69 7.83
C GLN A 285 4.81 15.33 9.32
N LEU A 286 5.93 15.70 9.93
CA LEU A 286 6.24 15.30 11.30
C LEU A 286 5.81 16.35 12.35
N PHE A 287 5.84 17.65 12.02
CA PHE A 287 5.73 18.72 13.01
C PHE A 287 4.70 19.80 12.64
N ASP A 288 4.62 20.19 11.36
CA ASP A 288 3.86 21.40 10.97
C ASP A 288 2.45 21.08 10.48
N ARG A 289 2.16 19.80 10.18
CA ARG A 289 0.85 19.35 9.73
C ARG A 289 -0.19 19.50 10.84
N ALA A 290 -1.31 20.14 10.52
CA ALA A 290 -2.41 20.31 11.47
C ALA A 290 -2.87 18.97 12.07
N PRO A 291 -3.04 18.86 13.40
CA PRO A 291 -3.51 17.64 14.02
C PRO A 291 -4.99 17.41 13.69
N SER A 292 -5.36 16.14 13.44
CA SER A 292 -6.77 15.73 13.22
C SER A 292 -7.60 15.66 14.51
N GLY A 293 -7.03 16.08 15.64
CA GLY A 293 -7.68 16.01 16.94
C GLY A 293 -7.58 14.67 17.64
N SER A 294 -8.29 14.53 18.74
CA SER A 294 -8.25 13.33 19.59
C SER A 294 -9.32 12.30 19.18
N VAL A 295 -8.97 11.02 19.19
CA VAL A 295 -9.93 9.92 19.00
C VAL A 295 -11.06 9.89 20.06
N LEU A 296 -10.86 10.55 21.20
CA LEU A 296 -11.86 10.65 22.28
C LEU A 296 -12.81 11.86 22.11
N ASP A 297 -12.52 12.74 21.16
CA ASP A 297 -13.36 13.89 20.84
C ASP A 297 -14.24 13.57 19.63
N THR A 298 -15.55 13.48 19.86
CA THR A 298 -16.54 13.11 18.83
C THR A 298 -16.66 14.12 17.68
N GLY A 299 -16.15 15.35 17.86
CA GLY A 299 -16.10 16.39 16.83
C GLY A 299 -14.81 16.36 16.00
N SER A 300 -13.84 15.52 16.34
CA SER A 300 -12.55 15.49 15.67
C SER A 300 -12.54 14.61 14.42
N ASP A 301 -11.66 14.94 13.45
CA ASP A 301 -11.46 14.11 12.27
C ASP A 301 -10.88 12.72 12.62
N THR A 302 -10.00 12.65 13.62
CA THR A 302 -9.49 11.36 14.12
C THR A 302 -10.60 10.44 14.60
N TYR A 303 -11.58 10.97 15.35
CA TYR A 303 -12.75 10.20 15.78
C TYR A 303 -13.58 9.72 14.59
N ASN A 304 -13.86 10.61 13.64
CA ASN A 304 -14.65 10.30 12.45
C ASN A 304 -13.97 9.22 11.58
N VAL A 305 -12.65 9.30 11.39
CA VAL A 305 -11.85 8.29 10.69
C VAL A 305 -11.94 6.94 11.38
N VAL A 306 -11.69 6.87 12.70
CA VAL A 306 -11.77 5.61 13.45
C VAL A 306 -13.20 5.06 13.45
N ARG A 307 -14.21 5.91 13.58
CA ARG A 307 -15.61 5.52 13.50
C ARG A 307 -15.95 4.91 12.14
N SER A 308 -15.49 5.51 11.04
CA SER A 308 -15.70 4.95 9.70
C SER A 308 -15.12 3.55 9.53
N TRP A 309 -13.97 3.26 10.16
CA TRP A 309 -13.42 1.89 10.17
C TRP A 309 -14.32 0.92 10.93
N LEU A 310 -14.83 1.33 12.10
CA LEU A 310 -15.70 0.50 12.92
C LEU A 310 -17.09 0.31 12.29
N ASP A 311 -17.60 1.27 11.54
CA ASP A 311 -18.85 1.15 10.78
C ASP A 311 -18.71 0.15 9.63
N LEU A 312 -17.53 0.06 9.01
CA LEU A 312 -17.22 -0.96 8.00
C LEU A 312 -17.07 -2.35 8.63
N ASP A 313 -16.21 -2.47 9.65
CA ASP A 313 -15.97 -3.74 10.35
C ASP A 313 -15.40 -3.51 11.77
N PRO A 314 -16.20 -3.61 12.81
CA PRO A 314 -15.70 -3.47 14.18
C PRO A 314 -14.91 -4.70 14.65
N TYR A 315 -15.06 -5.86 14.00
CA TYR A 315 -14.60 -7.13 14.57
C TYR A 315 -13.12 -7.38 14.33
N LEU A 316 -12.60 -7.19 13.08
CA LEU A 316 -11.24 -7.57 12.74
C LEU A 316 -10.20 -6.83 13.59
N VAL A 317 -10.29 -5.51 13.64
CA VAL A 317 -9.29 -4.69 14.35
C VAL A 317 -9.41 -4.90 15.85
N LEU A 318 -10.63 -4.84 16.42
CA LEU A 318 -10.84 -4.99 17.87
C LEU A 318 -10.49 -6.40 18.35
N ALA A 319 -10.89 -7.45 17.62
CA ALA A 319 -10.51 -8.82 17.96
C ALA A 319 -9.00 -9.04 17.86
N GLY A 320 -8.35 -8.45 16.85
CA GLY A 320 -6.91 -8.49 16.68
C GLY A 320 -6.18 -7.85 17.85
N ILE A 321 -6.61 -6.64 18.27
CA ILE A 321 -6.04 -5.91 19.41
C ILE A 321 -6.26 -6.69 20.71
N ALA A 322 -7.47 -7.17 20.96
CA ALA A 322 -7.78 -7.98 22.15
C ALA A 322 -6.95 -9.27 22.19
N ALA A 323 -6.74 -9.91 21.03
CA ALA A 323 -5.91 -11.10 20.91
C ALA A 323 -4.41 -10.78 21.10
N ALA A 324 -3.95 -9.60 20.66
CA ALA A 324 -2.53 -9.24 20.76
C ALA A 324 -2.03 -9.18 22.20
N VAL A 325 -2.85 -8.74 23.16
CA VAL A 325 -2.47 -8.60 24.57
C VAL A 325 -1.97 -9.93 25.16
N PRO A 326 -2.75 -11.03 25.20
CA PRO A 326 -2.27 -12.31 25.72
C PRO A 326 -1.17 -12.93 24.86
N LEU A 327 -1.13 -12.64 23.56
CA LEU A 327 -0.11 -13.17 22.65
C LEU A 327 1.27 -12.57 22.85
N LEU A 328 1.42 -11.44 23.56
CA LEU A 328 2.70 -10.92 24.01
C LEU A 328 3.49 -11.94 24.87
N ALA A 329 2.80 -12.82 25.58
CA ALA A 329 3.42 -13.91 26.34
C ALA A 329 4.03 -14.98 25.43
N LEU A 330 3.55 -15.15 24.20
CA LEU A 330 4.01 -16.17 23.26
C LEU A 330 5.18 -15.65 22.42
N ARG A 331 6.41 -16.10 22.68
CA ARG A 331 7.62 -15.64 22.01
C ARG A 331 7.49 -15.58 20.48
N ARG A 332 6.80 -16.56 19.86
CA ARG A 332 6.61 -16.68 18.40
C ARG A 332 5.73 -15.58 17.79
N LEU A 333 4.76 -15.05 18.55
CA LEU A 333 3.80 -14.03 18.09
C LEU A 333 4.03 -12.66 18.71
N ARG A 334 4.93 -12.56 19.70
CA ARG A 334 5.19 -11.33 20.48
C ARG A 334 5.47 -10.11 19.59
N VAL A 335 6.29 -10.27 18.55
CA VAL A 335 6.66 -9.17 17.65
C VAL A 335 5.45 -8.64 16.90
N VAL A 336 4.65 -9.53 16.31
CA VAL A 336 3.42 -9.18 15.57
C VAL A 336 2.42 -8.50 16.50
N SER A 337 2.23 -9.04 17.70
CA SER A 337 1.34 -8.48 18.71
C SER A 337 1.79 -7.09 19.19
N ALA A 338 3.09 -6.93 19.48
CA ALA A 338 3.65 -5.65 19.90
C ALA A 338 3.51 -4.58 18.81
N LEU A 339 3.72 -4.95 17.54
CA LEU A 339 3.56 -4.03 16.42
C LEU A 339 2.10 -3.59 16.24
N LEU A 340 1.14 -4.51 16.35
CA LEU A 340 -0.27 -4.16 16.28
C LEU A 340 -0.68 -3.21 17.42
N LEU A 341 -0.24 -3.51 18.66
CA LEU A 341 -0.51 -2.64 19.80
C LEU A 341 0.18 -1.28 19.69
N MET A 342 1.38 -1.23 19.13
CA MET A 342 2.07 0.03 18.84
C MET A 342 1.27 0.85 17.80
N GLN A 343 0.84 0.24 16.69
CA GLN A 343 0.02 0.91 15.68
C GLN A 343 -1.30 1.43 16.27
N PHE A 344 -1.94 0.62 17.12
CA PHE A 344 -3.13 1.05 17.85
C PHE A 344 -2.84 2.22 18.79
N GLY A 345 -1.72 2.17 19.51
CA GLY A 345 -1.29 3.27 20.39
C GLY A 345 -1.07 4.60 19.65
N PHE A 346 -0.61 4.54 18.40
CA PHE A 346 -0.42 5.74 17.57
C PHE A 346 -1.73 6.48 17.26
N ILE A 347 -2.89 5.82 17.29
CA ILE A 347 -4.21 6.46 17.09
C ILE A 347 -4.50 7.49 18.20
N PHE A 348 -3.96 7.27 19.39
CA PHE A 348 -4.16 8.17 20.55
C PHE A 348 -3.18 9.35 20.59
N ARG A 349 -2.22 9.43 19.66
CA ARG A 349 -1.32 10.58 19.59
C ARG A 349 -2.09 11.80 19.10
N ASN A 350 -1.71 12.98 19.61
CA ASN A 350 -2.19 14.23 19.04
C ASN A 350 -1.40 14.53 17.75
N GLY A 351 -1.96 14.22 16.60
CA GLY A 351 -1.34 14.42 15.29
C GLY A 351 -2.29 14.02 14.17
N TYR A 352 -1.88 14.21 12.93
CA TYR A 352 -2.69 13.81 11.78
C TYR A 352 -2.84 12.28 11.67
N LEU A 353 -4.07 11.80 11.49
CA LEU A 353 -4.38 10.39 11.24
C LEU A 353 -4.91 10.21 9.81
N PRO A 354 -4.10 9.64 8.89
CA PRO A 354 -4.58 9.34 7.53
C PRO A 354 -5.70 8.30 7.54
N ASN A 355 -6.70 8.47 6.68
CA ASN A 355 -7.80 7.51 6.53
C ASN A 355 -7.30 6.08 6.22
N PRO A 356 -6.34 5.82 5.29
CA PRO A 356 -5.83 4.47 4.99
C PRO A 356 -4.86 3.90 6.04
N TYR A 357 -4.60 4.58 7.16
CA TYR A 357 -3.66 4.11 8.21
C TYR A 357 -3.97 2.70 8.70
N VAL A 358 -5.25 2.34 8.80
CA VAL A 358 -5.70 1.02 9.24
C VAL A 358 -5.22 -0.11 8.34
N THR A 359 -4.95 0.15 7.06
CA THR A 359 -4.53 -0.84 6.07
C THR A 359 -3.32 -1.66 6.52
N ALA A 360 -2.35 -1.00 7.15
CA ALA A 360 -1.15 -1.65 7.67
C ALA A 360 -1.41 -2.48 8.95
N MET A 361 -2.49 -2.21 9.67
CA MET A 361 -2.89 -2.97 10.87
C MET A 361 -3.58 -4.30 10.51
N LEU A 362 -4.32 -4.34 9.41
CA LEU A 362 -5.22 -5.47 9.08
C LEU A 362 -4.54 -6.83 9.03
N PRO A 363 -3.39 -7.05 8.35
CA PRO A 363 -2.75 -8.35 8.30
C PRO A 363 -2.23 -8.80 9.68
N PHE A 364 -1.77 -7.87 10.51
CA PHE A 364 -1.31 -8.17 11.87
C PHE A 364 -2.48 -8.47 12.81
N ALA A 365 -3.61 -7.78 12.67
CA ALA A 365 -4.84 -8.07 13.40
C ALA A 365 -5.36 -9.48 13.06
N ALA A 366 -5.39 -9.84 11.79
CA ALA A 366 -5.79 -11.18 11.34
C ALA A 366 -4.87 -12.28 11.88
N LEU A 367 -3.53 -12.04 11.89
CA LEU A 367 -2.56 -12.98 12.47
C LEU A 367 -2.74 -13.12 13.98
N CYS A 368 -3.02 -12.04 14.71
CA CYS A 368 -3.25 -12.09 16.14
C CYS A 368 -4.57 -12.82 16.47
N ALA A 369 -5.67 -12.50 15.80
CA ALA A 369 -6.95 -13.17 16.01
C ALA A 369 -6.85 -14.69 15.74
N ALA A 370 -6.33 -15.08 14.58
CA ALA A 370 -6.11 -16.48 14.23
C ALA A 370 -5.07 -17.16 15.14
N GLY A 371 -4.03 -16.43 15.55
CA GLY A 371 -2.97 -16.92 16.45
C GLY A 371 -3.48 -17.22 17.86
N LEU A 372 -4.41 -16.41 18.38
CA LEU A 372 -5.06 -16.68 19.67
C LEU A 372 -5.92 -17.94 19.57
N LEU A 373 -6.71 -18.08 18.51
CA LEU A 373 -7.50 -19.30 18.28
C LEU A 373 -6.60 -20.54 18.15
N ASP A 374 -5.45 -20.41 17.46
CA ASP A 374 -4.47 -21.51 17.36
C ASP A 374 -3.85 -21.90 18.71
N ALA A 375 -3.69 -20.93 19.62
CA ALA A 375 -3.14 -21.18 20.94
C ALA A 375 -4.16 -21.80 21.92
N VAL A 376 -5.44 -21.38 21.83
CA VAL A 376 -6.50 -21.78 22.76
C VAL A 376 -7.19 -23.08 22.35
N LEU A 377 -7.45 -23.28 21.05
CA LEU A 377 -8.11 -24.48 20.55
C LEU A 377 -7.20 -25.71 20.67
N PRO A 378 -7.64 -26.73 21.42
CA PRO A 378 -6.82 -27.90 21.74
C PRO A 378 -6.37 -28.63 20.46
N ARG A 379 -5.21 -29.30 20.54
CA ARG A 379 -4.60 -30.12 19.49
C ARG A 379 -5.43 -31.38 19.13
N ALA A 380 -6.74 -31.34 19.36
CA ALA A 380 -7.66 -32.46 19.20
C ALA A 380 -8.04 -32.84 17.75
N LEU A 381 -7.52 -32.15 16.76
CA LEU A 381 -7.57 -32.66 15.39
C LEU A 381 -6.43 -33.67 15.23
N PRO A 382 -6.75 -34.94 14.83
CA PRO A 382 -5.73 -35.98 14.67
C PRO A 382 -4.63 -35.46 13.75
N ARG A 383 -3.38 -35.57 14.20
CA ARG A 383 -2.26 -35.56 13.25
C ARG A 383 -2.60 -36.65 12.23
N MET A 384 -2.87 -36.30 10.99
CA MET A 384 -2.70 -37.24 9.92
C MET A 384 -1.20 -37.61 9.94
N SER A 385 -0.89 -38.66 10.69
CA SER A 385 0.43 -39.27 10.69
C SER A 385 0.63 -39.79 9.27
N THR A 386 1.45 -39.10 8.51
CA THR A 386 2.15 -39.75 7.43
C THR A 386 3.16 -40.68 8.11
N ASP A 387 2.68 -41.83 8.44
CA ASP A 387 3.50 -42.98 8.82
C ASP A 387 4.32 -43.37 7.59
N HIS A 388 5.48 -42.78 7.47
CA HIS A 388 6.53 -43.35 6.64
C HIS A 388 7.20 -44.39 7.52
N GLY A 389 6.69 -45.62 7.38
CA GLY A 389 7.39 -46.79 7.82
C GLY A 389 8.81 -46.80 7.26
N GLY A 390 9.74 -46.38 8.05
CA GLY A 390 11.15 -46.71 7.94
C GLY A 390 11.38 -47.96 8.74
N ARG A 391 11.28 -49.12 8.06
CA ARG A 391 11.97 -50.34 8.44
C ARG A 391 13.45 -50.06 8.24
N ASP A 392 14.20 -50.02 9.28
CA ASP A 392 15.63 -50.27 9.29
C ASP A 392 15.96 -50.89 10.64
N GLY A 393 16.27 -52.15 10.66
CA GLY A 393 17.63 -52.60 10.68
C GLY A 393 17.99 -53.08 12.08
N ASP A 394 17.83 -54.39 12.25
CA ASP A 394 18.44 -55.17 13.33
C ASP A 394 19.90 -54.75 13.60
N GLY A 395 20.19 -54.52 14.85
CA GLY A 395 21.53 -54.30 15.37
C GLY A 395 21.63 -54.85 16.78
N GLU A 396 21.84 -56.14 16.88
CA GLU A 396 22.29 -56.81 18.10
C GLU A 396 23.56 -56.13 18.64
N ARG A 397 23.55 -55.70 19.90
CA ARG A 397 24.77 -55.59 20.71
C ARG A 397 24.54 -56.16 22.08
N HIS A 398 25.16 -57.34 22.31
CA HIS A 398 25.48 -57.87 23.60
C HIS A 398 26.39 -56.94 24.40
N GLY A 399 26.11 -56.79 25.65
CA GLY A 399 27.01 -56.13 26.61
C GLY A 399 26.62 -56.49 28.04
N HIS A 400 27.31 -57.43 28.62
CA HIS A 400 27.30 -57.80 30.05
C HIS A 400 27.73 -56.62 30.90
N GLY A 401 27.12 -56.50 32.09
CA GLY A 401 27.64 -55.64 33.16
C GLY A 401 26.78 -55.76 34.41
N ASP A 402 27.17 -56.67 35.28
CA ASP A 402 26.67 -56.83 36.66
C ASP A 402 26.96 -55.56 37.49
N GLY A 403 26.05 -55.19 38.38
CA GLY A 403 26.27 -54.11 39.36
C GLY A 403 25.12 -53.97 40.35
N ASP A 404 25.22 -54.73 41.45
CA ASP A 404 24.37 -54.61 42.63
C ASP A 404 24.43 -53.20 43.22
N GLY A 405 23.24 -52.65 43.55
CA GLY A 405 23.12 -51.39 44.25
C GLY A 405 21.75 -51.23 44.93
N HIS A 406 21.63 -51.79 46.15
CA HIS A 406 20.52 -51.49 47.03
C HIS A 406 20.45 -50.01 47.34
N GLY A 407 19.34 -49.35 47.05
CA GLY A 407 19.00 -48.03 47.47
C GLY A 407 17.51 -47.93 47.79
N ASP A 408 17.22 -48.03 49.10
CA ASP A 408 15.89 -47.81 49.65
C ASP A 408 15.38 -46.40 49.33
N ALA A 409 14.42 -46.28 48.40
CA ALA A 409 13.68 -45.04 48.17
C ALA A 409 12.44 -44.99 49.06
N VAL A 410 12.52 -44.23 50.13
CA VAL A 410 11.39 -43.82 50.97
C VAL A 410 10.36 -43.11 50.11
N ARG A 411 9.21 -43.74 49.86
CA ARG A 411 8.04 -43.15 49.27
C ARG A 411 7.37 -42.23 50.32
N GLU A 412 7.69 -40.94 50.29
CA GLU A 412 6.85 -39.93 50.89
C GLU A 412 5.50 -39.87 50.17
N ARG A 413 4.49 -40.43 50.78
CA ARG A 413 3.07 -40.22 50.43
C ARG A 413 2.66 -38.81 50.83
N GLY A 414 2.94 -37.80 50.02
CA GLY A 414 2.27 -36.51 50.09
C GLY A 414 0.80 -36.64 49.72
N GLY A 415 -0.05 -36.72 50.69
CA GLY A 415 -1.50 -36.76 50.59
C GLY A 415 -2.06 -35.39 50.14
N GLY A 416 -1.79 -34.97 48.88
CA GLY A 416 -2.55 -33.91 48.22
C GLY A 416 -3.92 -34.48 47.80
N ARG A 417 -5.01 -33.96 48.35
CA ARG A 417 -6.37 -34.23 47.89
C ARG A 417 -6.47 -33.72 46.43
N GLY A 418 -6.05 -34.55 45.48
CA GLY A 418 -6.32 -34.30 44.05
C GLY A 418 -7.85 -34.30 43.84
N MET A 419 -8.37 -33.31 43.14
CA MET A 419 -9.76 -33.32 42.71
C MET A 419 -10.04 -34.61 41.97
N PRO A 420 -11.24 -35.22 42.18
CA PRO A 420 -11.62 -36.47 41.52
C PRO A 420 -11.49 -36.38 40.02
N GLU A 421 -11.00 -37.40 39.34
CA GLU A 421 -10.75 -37.41 37.88
C GLU A 421 -11.99 -37.02 37.04
N TRP A 422 -13.22 -37.37 37.55
CA TRP A 422 -14.45 -36.98 36.90
C TRP A 422 -14.71 -35.46 36.89
N THR A 423 -14.25 -34.70 37.91
CA THR A 423 -14.37 -33.25 37.95
C THR A 423 -13.43 -32.61 36.92
N THR A 424 -12.23 -33.12 36.72
CA THR A 424 -11.27 -32.62 35.71
C THR A 424 -11.75 -32.94 34.29
N ALA A 425 -12.37 -34.13 34.07
CA ALA A 425 -12.99 -34.49 32.82
C ALA A 425 -14.22 -33.64 32.49
N ALA A 426 -15.09 -33.38 33.49
CA ALA A 426 -16.26 -32.50 33.32
C ALA A 426 -15.86 -31.05 33.02
N TRP A 427 -14.85 -30.48 33.71
CA TRP A 427 -14.31 -29.16 33.46
C TRP A 427 -13.68 -29.04 32.08
N THR A 428 -12.95 -30.05 31.61
CA THR A 428 -12.38 -30.07 30.27
C THR A 428 -13.45 -30.18 29.19
N GLY A 429 -14.51 -30.95 29.42
CA GLY A 429 -15.68 -31.03 28.54
C GLY A 429 -16.43 -29.70 28.42
N LEU A 430 -16.74 -29.07 29.57
CA LEU A 430 -17.42 -27.78 29.65
C LEU A 430 -16.60 -26.67 28.94
N ARG A 431 -15.27 -26.62 29.18
CA ARG A 431 -14.37 -25.67 28.52
C ARG A 431 -14.33 -25.87 27.02
N ARG A 432 -14.29 -27.12 26.54
CA ARG A 432 -14.32 -27.42 25.10
C ARG A 432 -15.66 -27.00 24.47
N GLY A 433 -16.78 -27.28 25.15
CA GLY A 433 -18.10 -26.84 24.72
C GLY A 433 -18.23 -25.32 24.64
N ALA A 434 -17.79 -24.62 25.69
CA ALA A 434 -17.80 -23.14 25.71
C ALA A 434 -16.94 -22.51 24.59
N VAL A 435 -15.75 -23.06 24.36
CA VAL A 435 -14.88 -22.57 23.25
C VAL A 435 -15.51 -22.87 21.90
N ALA A 436 -16.08 -24.05 21.68
CA ALA A 436 -16.77 -24.37 20.44
C ALA A 436 -17.98 -23.46 20.21
N ALA A 437 -18.80 -23.23 21.24
CA ALA A 437 -19.95 -22.32 21.17
C ALA A 437 -19.50 -20.88 20.85
N ALA A 438 -18.44 -20.39 21.50
CA ALA A 438 -17.88 -19.07 21.22
C ALA A 438 -17.38 -18.94 19.76
N VAL A 439 -16.69 -19.96 19.23
CA VAL A 439 -16.24 -19.97 17.82
C VAL A 439 -17.43 -19.99 16.87
N VAL A 440 -18.42 -20.85 17.10
CA VAL A 440 -19.63 -20.90 16.26
C VAL A 440 -20.38 -19.57 16.32
N GLY A 441 -20.58 -19.03 17.52
CA GLY A 441 -21.20 -17.71 17.70
C GLY A 441 -20.47 -16.60 16.95
N SER A 442 -19.14 -16.57 17.04
CA SER A 442 -18.33 -15.60 16.29
C SER A 442 -18.48 -15.76 14.77
N VAL A 443 -18.47 -16.98 14.25
CA VAL A 443 -18.66 -17.25 12.81
C VAL A 443 -20.07 -16.81 12.36
N VAL A 444 -21.10 -17.09 13.14
CA VAL A 444 -22.48 -16.66 12.83
C VAL A 444 -22.59 -15.14 12.84
N THR A 445 -22.02 -14.47 13.84
CA THR A 445 -22.02 -13.00 13.94
C THR A 445 -21.30 -12.35 12.75
N LEU A 446 -20.10 -12.85 12.40
CA LEU A 446 -19.36 -12.36 11.26
C LEU A 446 -20.13 -12.61 9.94
N ALA A 447 -20.70 -13.80 9.76
CA ALA A 447 -21.50 -14.11 8.57
C ALA A 447 -22.71 -13.18 8.46
N TRP A 448 -23.38 -12.90 9.56
CA TRP A 448 -24.55 -12.02 9.59
C TRP A 448 -24.19 -10.58 9.21
N ASP A 449 -23.12 -10.02 9.77
CA ASP A 449 -22.71 -8.63 9.51
C ASP A 449 -21.97 -8.46 8.16
N TRP A 450 -21.07 -9.39 7.80
CA TRP A 450 -20.24 -9.25 6.61
C TRP A 450 -20.98 -9.58 5.31
N THR A 451 -21.92 -10.54 5.33
CA THR A 451 -22.62 -10.96 4.09
C THR A 451 -23.31 -9.81 3.37
N PRO A 452 -24.14 -8.95 3.99
CA PRO A 452 -24.76 -7.84 3.30
C PRO A 452 -23.75 -6.80 2.82
N LYS A 453 -22.65 -6.56 3.56
CA LYS A 453 -21.59 -5.63 3.18
C LYS A 453 -20.79 -6.16 1.99
N ILE A 454 -20.46 -7.45 1.97
CA ILE A 454 -19.80 -8.11 0.83
C ILE A 454 -20.74 -8.11 -0.38
N HIS A 455 -22.02 -8.44 -0.20
CA HIS A 455 -23.01 -8.40 -1.28
C HIS A 455 -23.08 -7.00 -1.91
N LYS A 456 -23.13 -5.95 -1.07
CA LYS A 456 -23.07 -4.55 -1.54
C LYS A 456 -21.80 -4.29 -2.37
N ALA A 457 -20.65 -4.76 -1.89
CA ALA A 457 -19.38 -4.61 -2.59
C ALA A 457 -19.33 -5.34 -3.97
N LEU A 458 -20.09 -6.43 -4.12
CA LEU A 458 -20.12 -7.20 -5.35
C LEU A 458 -21.16 -6.67 -6.36
N THR A 459 -22.15 -5.88 -5.93
CA THR A 459 -23.31 -5.53 -6.77
C THR A 459 -23.52 -4.03 -6.94
N LEU A 460 -23.09 -3.18 -5.99
CA LEU A 460 -23.31 -1.74 -6.07
C LEU A 460 -22.22 -1.07 -6.92
N ASP A 461 -22.66 -0.35 -7.94
CA ASP A 461 -21.79 0.50 -8.75
C ASP A 461 -21.78 1.95 -8.21
N ALA A 462 -20.99 2.17 -7.18
CA ALA A 462 -20.83 3.48 -6.55
C ALA A 462 -19.88 4.42 -7.33
N SER A 463 -19.15 3.91 -8.33
CA SER A 463 -18.27 4.72 -9.19
C SER A 463 -18.97 5.23 -10.47
N ALA A 464 -20.20 4.81 -10.71
CA ALA A 464 -20.96 5.21 -11.91
C ALA A 464 -21.06 6.73 -12.08
N PRO A 465 -21.37 7.54 -11.05
CA PRO A 465 -21.49 9.00 -11.22
C PRO A 465 -20.22 9.64 -11.81
N SER A 466 -19.05 9.28 -11.33
CA SER A 466 -17.77 9.82 -11.81
C SER A 466 -17.48 9.38 -13.26
N ARG A 467 -17.69 8.08 -13.59
CA ARG A 467 -17.49 7.57 -14.95
C ARG A 467 -18.45 8.19 -15.95
N ASP A 468 -19.71 8.32 -15.55
CA ASP A 468 -20.74 8.87 -16.42
C ASP A 468 -20.53 10.38 -16.64
N ALA A 469 -20.07 11.11 -15.62
CA ALA A 469 -19.70 12.52 -15.75
C ALA A 469 -18.54 12.70 -16.75
N THR A 470 -17.47 11.91 -16.62
CA THR A 470 -16.33 11.96 -17.54
C THR A 470 -16.77 11.64 -18.98
N ARG A 471 -17.56 10.58 -19.16
CA ARG A 471 -18.07 10.18 -20.47
C ARG A 471 -18.95 11.26 -21.09
N TRP A 472 -19.85 11.84 -20.30
CA TRP A 472 -20.73 12.91 -20.75
C TRP A 472 -19.94 14.15 -21.16
N PHE A 473 -18.95 14.55 -20.33
CA PHE A 473 -18.11 15.71 -20.60
C PHE A 473 -17.39 15.56 -21.96
N LEU A 474 -16.73 14.42 -22.16
CA LEU A 474 -16.01 14.13 -23.41
C LEU A 474 -16.92 14.06 -24.65
N ALA A 475 -18.19 13.67 -24.47
CA ALA A 475 -19.14 13.56 -25.56
C ALA A 475 -19.85 14.88 -25.95
N HIS A 476 -19.86 15.89 -25.06
CA HIS A 476 -20.66 17.10 -25.26
C HIS A 476 -19.86 18.40 -25.24
N ILE A 477 -18.64 18.40 -24.70
CA ILE A 477 -17.81 19.60 -24.57
C ILE A 477 -16.56 19.41 -25.41
N HIS A 478 -16.55 20.04 -26.57
CA HIS A 478 -15.49 19.90 -27.59
C HIS A 478 -14.66 21.18 -27.79
N ASP A 479 -15.04 22.28 -27.15
CA ASP A 479 -14.27 23.52 -27.19
C ASP A 479 -12.97 23.42 -26.37
N ASP A 480 -12.03 24.34 -26.58
CA ASP A 480 -10.74 24.40 -25.89
C ASP A 480 -10.85 25.18 -24.54
N GLY A 481 -12.02 25.16 -23.90
CA GLY A 481 -12.23 25.84 -22.62
C GLY A 481 -11.43 25.18 -21.49
N THR A 482 -10.95 26.03 -20.57
CA THR A 482 -10.22 25.60 -19.38
C THR A 482 -11.11 24.83 -18.41
N VAL A 483 -10.67 23.66 -17.98
CA VAL A 483 -11.43 22.77 -17.09
C VAL A 483 -10.73 22.65 -15.74
N ILE A 484 -11.47 22.96 -14.69
CA ILE A 484 -11.07 22.65 -13.31
C ILE A 484 -11.79 21.37 -12.90
N THR A 485 -11.05 20.42 -12.34
CA THR A 485 -11.59 19.10 -11.99
C THR A 485 -10.97 18.57 -10.70
N ASP A 486 -11.52 17.48 -10.18
CA ASP A 486 -10.89 16.66 -9.15
C ASP A 486 -9.75 15.80 -9.72
N ASP A 487 -9.00 15.17 -8.84
CA ASP A 487 -7.85 14.34 -9.22
C ASP A 487 -8.29 13.07 -9.97
N ILE A 488 -9.50 12.60 -9.69
CA ILE A 488 -10.03 11.34 -10.25
C ILE A 488 -10.26 11.47 -11.76
N ALA A 489 -10.86 12.58 -12.21
CA ALA A 489 -11.19 12.78 -13.61
C ALA A 489 -10.02 13.33 -14.43
N TRP A 490 -9.03 13.95 -13.79
CA TRP A 490 -7.92 14.63 -14.47
C TRP A 490 -7.18 13.75 -15.47
N THR A 491 -6.81 12.54 -15.05
CA THR A 491 -6.04 11.61 -15.89
C THR A 491 -6.86 11.15 -17.08
N ASP A 492 -8.13 10.83 -16.86
CA ASP A 492 -9.03 10.37 -17.92
C ASP A 492 -9.26 11.46 -18.98
N LEU A 493 -9.52 12.71 -18.57
CA LEU A 493 -9.63 13.84 -19.49
C LEU A 493 -8.33 14.09 -20.27
N THR A 494 -7.18 13.93 -19.60
CA THR A 494 -5.85 14.11 -20.21
C THR A 494 -5.55 13.03 -21.25
N ILE A 495 -5.86 11.76 -20.97
CA ILE A 495 -5.69 10.62 -21.88
C ILE A 495 -6.50 10.83 -23.16
N HIS A 496 -7.73 11.35 -23.04
CA HIS A 496 -8.62 11.62 -24.17
C HIS A 496 -8.29 12.91 -24.92
N GLY A 497 -7.12 13.50 -24.64
CA GLY A 497 -6.59 14.59 -25.43
C GLY A 497 -7.14 15.98 -25.12
N ARG A 498 -7.82 16.15 -23.96
CA ARG A 498 -8.31 17.47 -23.55
C ARG A 498 -7.18 18.51 -23.53
N ARG A 499 -7.43 19.65 -24.18
CA ARG A 499 -6.53 20.82 -24.22
C ARG A 499 -7.35 22.10 -24.02
N PRO A 500 -6.85 23.08 -23.24
CA PRO A 500 -5.69 22.99 -22.36
C PRO A 500 -5.83 21.82 -21.36
N LEU A 501 -4.70 21.41 -20.75
CA LEU A 501 -4.75 20.33 -19.73
C LEU A 501 -5.68 20.72 -18.59
N PRO A 502 -6.52 19.79 -18.09
CA PRO A 502 -7.33 20.04 -16.92
C PRO A 502 -6.47 20.42 -15.71
N VAL A 503 -7.02 21.16 -14.77
CA VAL A 503 -6.32 21.61 -13.57
C VAL A 503 -7.02 21.06 -12.33
N TRP A 504 -6.25 20.53 -11.39
CA TRP A 504 -6.79 20.14 -10.08
C TRP A 504 -7.27 21.36 -9.33
N PHE A 505 -8.46 21.30 -8.77
CA PHE A 505 -9.13 22.45 -8.18
C PHE A 505 -8.29 23.17 -7.12
N TYR A 506 -7.64 22.43 -6.21
CA TYR A 506 -6.82 23.03 -5.15
C TYR A 506 -5.49 23.60 -5.66
N LYS A 507 -4.94 23.07 -6.77
CA LYS A 507 -3.71 23.60 -7.38
C LYS A 507 -3.89 24.97 -7.99
N LEU A 508 -5.10 25.31 -8.43
CA LEU A 508 -5.41 26.63 -8.98
C LEU A 508 -5.10 27.77 -7.99
N ASP A 509 -5.38 27.54 -6.71
CA ASP A 509 -5.12 28.51 -5.64
C ASP A 509 -3.78 28.33 -4.95
N LEU A 510 -3.32 27.07 -4.77
CA LEU A 510 -2.20 26.75 -3.89
C LEU A 510 -0.87 26.57 -4.62
N ASP A 511 -0.87 26.31 -5.94
CA ASP A 511 0.36 26.11 -6.70
C ASP A 511 0.70 27.39 -7.47
N PRO A 512 1.82 28.08 -7.15
CA PRO A 512 2.21 29.32 -7.82
C PRO A 512 2.46 29.17 -9.32
N GLU A 513 2.98 27.99 -9.77
CA GLU A 513 3.18 27.69 -11.20
C GLU A 513 1.84 27.64 -11.92
N VAL A 514 0.87 26.92 -11.37
CA VAL A 514 -0.48 26.82 -11.92
C VAL A 514 -1.18 28.16 -11.90
N ARG A 515 -1.16 28.84 -10.74
CA ARG A 515 -1.80 30.16 -10.56
C ARG A 515 -1.30 31.20 -11.54
N GLY A 516 -0.04 31.14 -11.92
CA GLY A 516 0.57 32.05 -12.92
C GLY A 516 -0.09 31.98 -14.31
N HIS A 517 -0.76 30.88 -14.66
CA HIS A 517 -1.51 30.73 -15.90
C HIS A 517 -2.95 31.29 -15.82
N PHE A 518 -3.39 31.77 -14.66
CA PHE A 518 -4.73 32.31 -14.38
C PHE A 518 -4.65 33.77 -13.87
N PRO A 519 -4.16 34.71 -14.68
CA PRO A 519 -3.93 36.10 -14.23
C PRO A 519 -5.22 36.82 -13.81
N HIS A 520 -6.37 36.41 -14.34
CA HIS A 520 -7.69 37.00 -13.99
C HIS A 520 -8.49 36.12 -13.02
N GLY A 521 -7.84 35.10 -12.42
CA GLY A 521 -8.44 34.20 -11.44
C GLY A 521 -9.59 33.36 -12.04
N TRP A 522 -10.77 33.34 -11.37
CA TRP A 522 -11.91 32.53 -11.80
C TRP A 522 -12.42 32.88 -13.21
N LYS A 523 -12.14 34.07 -13.74
CA LYS A 523 -12.56 34.51 -15.08
C LYS A 523 -11.85 33.80 -16.21
N ASP A 524 -10.72 33.15 -15.92
CA ASP A 524 -9.96 32.34 -16.87
C ASP A 524 -10.42 30.86 -16.86
N VAL A 525 -11.46 30.54 -16.09
CA VAL A 525 -12.04 29.19 -15.97
C VAL A 525 -13.32 29.12 -16.77
N ASP A 526 -13.44 28.13 -17.65
CA ASP A 526 -14.64 27.92 -18.47
C ASP A 526 -15.57 26.86 -17.89
N TYR A 527 -15.01 25.77 -17.34
CA TYR A 527 -15.76 24.63 -16.84
C TYR A 527 -15.25 24.15 -15.48
N LEU A 528 -16.20 23.66 -14.69
CA LEU A 528 -15.92 22.89 -13.47
C LEU A 528 -16.53 21.49 -13.64
N MET A 529 -15.76 20.46 -13.34
CA MET A 529 -16.21 19.07 -13.31
C MET A 529 -15.73 18.40 -12.03
N MET A 530 -16.55 18.46 -10.99
CA MET A 530 -16.15 18.01 -9.64
C MET A 530 -17.37 17.86 -8.73
N GLY A 531 -17.23 17.18 -7.63
CA GLY A 531 -18.14 17.27 -6.51
C GLY A 531 -18.08 18.65 -5.86
N LYS A 532 -19.11 19.04 -5.12
CA LYS A 532 -19.05 20.29 -4.34
C LYS A 532 -18.13 20.07 -3.11
N PRO A 533 -16.98 20.79 -3.03
CA PRO A 533 -16.13 20.69 -1.85
C PRO A 533 -16.84 21.22 -0.60
N PRO A 534 -16.49 20.72 0.60
CA PRO A 534 -16.97 21.29 1.86
C PRO A 534 -16.64 22.79 1.98
N ASP A 535 -17.46 23.54 2.70
CA ASP A 535 -17.26 24.99 2.86
C ASP A 535 -15.89 25.33 3.51
N SER A 536 -15.37 24.47 4.38
CA SER A 536 -14.02 24.59 4.93
C SER A 536 -12.93 24.55 3.87
N VAL A 537 -13.07 23.67 2.89
CA VAL A 537 -12.14 23.56 1.75
C VAL A 537 -12.30 24.75 0.81
N LEU A 538 -13.55 25.17 0.54
CA LEU A 538 -13.80 26.35 -0.30
C LEU A 538 -13.22 27.63 0.27
N ALA A 539 -13.15 27.77 1.60
CA ALA A 539 -12.51 28.92 2.25
C ALA A 539 -11.00 29.02 1.93
N GLU A 540 -10.35 27.91 1.58
CA GLU A 540 -8.92 27.87 1.30
C GLU A 540 -8.60 27.94 -0.20
N VAL A 541 -9.64 27.78 -1.06
CA VAL A 541 -9.51 27.87 -2.53
C VAL A 541 -10.46 28.94 -3.11
N PRO A 542 -10.21 30.22 -2.85
CA PRO A 542 -11.12 31.32 -3.17
C PRO A 542 -11.38 31.46 -4.68
N ILE A 543 -10.42 31.17 -5.56
CA ILE A 543 -10.63 31.25 -7.01
C ILE A 543 -11.66 30.20 -7.45
N VAL A 544 -11.57 28.99 -6.90
CA VAL A 544 -12.55 27.92 -7.18
C VAL A 544 -13.92 28.24 -6.59
N ALA A 545 -13.97 28.79 -5.37
CA ALA A 545 -15.21 29.21 -4.74
C ALA A 545 -15.94 30.28 -5.57
N GLU A 546 -15.22 31.29 -6.07
CA GLU A 546 -15.76 32.30 -6.98
C GLU A 546 -16.22 31.69 -8.32
N ALA A 547 -15.45 30.77 -8.91
CA ALA A 547 -15.84 30.07 -10.13
C ALA A 547 -17.14 29.29 -9.94
N LEU A 548 -17.29 28.59 -8.80
CA LEU A 548 -18.54 27.89 -8.46
C LEU A 548 -19.72 28.86 -8.32
N HIS A 549 -19.49 30.00 -7.64
CA HIS A 549 -20.52 31.04 -7.45
C HIS A 549 -21.01 31.63 -8.78
N HIS A 550 -20.10 31.82 -9.73
CA HIS A 550 -20.37 32.39 -11.05
C HIS A 550 -20.68 31.34 -12.13
N SER A 551 -21.09 30.14 -11.76
CA SER A 551 -21.34 29.04 -12.70
C SER A 551 -22.78 28.54 -12.69
N VAL A 552 -23.18 27.91 -13.79
CA VAL A 552 -24.47 27.20 -13.95
C VAL A 552 -24.22 25.71 -14.16
N VAL A 553 -25.08 24.87 -13.56
CA VAL A 553 -25.03 23.43 -13.75
C VAL A 553 -25.50 23.07 -15.16
N LEU A 554 -24.62 22.44 -15.94
CA LEU A 554 -24.99 21.86 -17.24
C LEU A 554 -25.56 20.45 -17.08
N LYS A 555 -24.93 19.65 -16.21
CA LYS A 555 -25.34 18.27 -15.95
C LYS A 555 -24.93 17.86 -14.54
N SER A 556 -25.78 17.07 -13.88
CA SER A 556 -25.54 16.52 -12.55
C SER A 556 -25.64 14.99 -12.60
N PHE A 557 -24.78 14.30 -11.85
CA PHE A 557 -24.68 12.86 -11.74
C PHE A 557 -24.70 12.44 -10.26
N GLY A 558 -25.22 11.24 -9.95
CA GLY A 558 -25.25 10.73 -8.58
C GLY A 558 -26.04 11.61 -7.60
N ASN A 559 -27.16 12.22 -8.03
CA ASN A 559 -27.96 13.15 -7.22
C ASN A 559 -27.17 14.37 -6.70
N GLY A 560 -26.23 14.87 -7.50
CA GLY A 560 -25.40 16.02 -7.14
C GLY A 560 -24.00 15.64 -6.61
N GLU A 561 -23.65 14.36 -6.63
CA GLU A 561 -22.31 13.88 -6.23
C GLU A 561 -21.23 14.47 -7.15
N ILE A 562 -21.47 14.51 -8.47
CA ILE A 562 -20.59 15.16 -9.46
C ILE A 562 -21.43 16.10 -10.31
N GLU A 563 -20.96 17.35 -10.45
CA GLU A 563 -21.59 18.33 -11.32
C GLU A 563 -20.62 18.81 -12.41
N ILE A 564 -21.14 18.93 -13.62
CA ILE A 564 -20.47 19.62 -14.72
C ILE A 564 -21.13 21.00 -14.83
N ARG A 565 -20.30 22.03 -14.65
CA ARG A 565 -20.77 23.42 -14.59
C ARG A 565 -20.03 24.27 -15.62
N ARG A 566 -20.70 25.26 -16.17
CA ARG A 566 -20.11 26.29 -17.03
C ARG A 566 -19.96 27.57 -16.23
N VAL A 567 -18.79 28.14 -16.22
CA VAL A 567 -18.53 29.46 -15.62
C VAL A 567 -19.05 30.52 -16.56
N LEU A 568 -19.80 31.47 -16.03
CA LEU A 568 -20.40 32.56 -16.81
C LEU A 568 -19.43 33.74 -16.91
N PRO A 569 -19.36 34.43 -18.07
CA PRO A 569 -18.58 35.67 -18.20
C PRO A 569 -19.01 36.72 -17.19
N PRO A 570 -18.13 37.66 -16.79
CA PRO A 570 -18.48 38.79 -15.94
C PRO A 570 -19.67 39.58 -16.49
N GLY A 571 -20.66 39.85 -15.63
CA GLY A 571 -21.88 40.55 -16.03
C GLY A 571 -23.06 39.68 -16.44
N CYS A 572 -22.86 38.36 -16.65
CA CYS A 572 -23.96 37.43 -16.79
C CYS A 572 -24.55 37.04 -15.45
N ARG A 573 -25.90 37.01 -15.38
CA ARG A 573 -26.62 36.54 -14.20
C ARG A 573 -27.04 35.08 -14.42
N VAL A 574 -27.05 34.31 -13.35
CA VAL A 574 -27.47 32.91 -13.33
C VAL A 574 -28.89 32.71 -13.87
N ASP A 575 -29.74 33.74 -13.77
CA ASP A 575 -31.14 33.72 -14.21
C ASP A 575 -31.35 33.97 -15.70
N ILE A 576 -30.27 34.22 -16.49
CA ILE A 576 -30.35 34.48 -17.93
C ILE A 576 -29.85 33.22 -18.67
N PRO A 577 -30.66 32.68 -19.63
CA PRO A 577 -30.22 31.56 -20.45
C PRO A 577 -28.86 31.86 -21.12
N PRO A 578 -27.88 30.94 -21.09
CA PRO A 578 -26.51 31.17 -21.60
C PRO A 578 -26.43 31.68 -23.04
N ALA A 579 -27.41 31.38 -23.85
CA ALA A 579 -27.52 31.83 -25.26
C ALA A 579 -27.70 33.36 -25.40
N ARG A 580 -28.02 34.10 -24.34
CA ARG A 580 -28.21 35.56 -24.35
C ARG A 580 -27.03 36.35 -23.71
N CYS A 581 -26.06 35.63 -23.14
CA CYS A 581 -24.81 36.22 -22.64
C CYS A 581 -23.82 36.26 -23.82
N GLY A 582 -23.96 37.21 -24.69
CA GLY A 582 -22.92 37.50 -25.71
C GLY A 582 -21.65 38.04 -25.09
N PRO A 583 -20.50 38.02 -25.80
CA PRO A 583 -19.28 38.68 -25.35
C PRO A 583 -19.59 40.15 -25.06
N GLY A 584 -19.25 40.62 -23.85
CA GLY A 584 -19.37 42.04 -23.47
C GLY A 584 -18.62 42.94 -24.43
N PRO A 585 -18.92 44.25 -24.47
CA PRO A 585 -18.33 45.22 -25.42
C PRO A 585 -16.80 45.39 -25.28
N ASP A 586 -16.18 44.78 -24.27
CA ASP A 586 -14.71 44.86 -24.03
C ASP A 586 -13.95 43.60 -24.39
N SER A 587 -14.56 42.65 -25.09
CA SER A 587 -13.82 41.49 -25.61
C SER A 587 -12.94 41.90 -26.79
N VAL A 588 -11.66 42.04 -26.54
CA VAL A 588 -10.63 42.23 -27.58
C VAL A 588 -10.74 41.06 -28.58
N PRO A 589 -10.85 41.34 -29.89
CA PRO A 589 -10.95 40.28 -30.87
C PRO A 589 -9.71 39.38 -30.81
N ALA A 590 -9.95 38.08 -30.77
CA ALA A 590 -8.91 37.08 -30.87
C ALA A 590 -8.01 37.40 -32.08
N ARG A 591 -6.73 37.62 -31.82
CA ARG A 591 -5.74 37.68 -32.87
C ARG A 591 -5.76 36.35 -33.62
N SER A 592 -6.22 36.38 -34.84
CA SER A 592 -5.94 35.38 -35.84
C SER A 592 -4.41 35.37 -36.07
N GLY A 593 -3.72 34.48 -35.42
CA GLY A 593 -2.31 34.22 -35.58
C GLY A 593 -2.16 33.02 -36.51
N ASP A 594 -1.86 33.32 -37.76
CA ASP A 594 -1.27 32.39 -38.70
C ASP A 594 0.01 31.79 -38.15
N GLY A 595 0.15 30.51 -38.36
CA GLY A 595 1.35 29.79 -38.79
C GLY A 595 2.55 29.81 -37.87
N ASP A 596 2.96 28.72 -37.44
CA ASP A 596 4.17 27.99 -37.83
C ASP A 596 4.54 26.95 -36.76
N ALA A 597 4.47 25.75 -37.25
CA ALA A 597 5.08 24.60 -36.60
C ALA A 597 6.61 24.81 -36.53
N GLN A 598 7.18 24.93 -35.34
CA GLN A 598 8.62 24.77 -35.17
C GLN A 598 8.93 23.55 -34.30
N ARG A 599 9.50 22.53 -34.97
CA ARG A 599 10.24 21.42 -34.37
C ARG A 599 11.44 21.98 -33.59
N PRO A 600 11.81 21.47 -32.43
CA PRO A 600 13.10 21.81 -31.83
C PRO A 600 14.23 21.05 -32.52
N ALA A 601 15.13 21.82 -33.11
CA ALA A 601 16.43 21.36 -33.62
C ALA A 601 17.42 21.26 -32.45
N SER A 602 18.17 20.19 -32.43
CA SER A 602 19.38 19.99 -31.65
C SER A 602 20.46 21.01 -32.04
N GLY A 603 21.12 21.66 -31.07
CA GLY A 603 22.25 22.51 -31.33
C GLY A 603 23.04 22.90 -30.08
N ARG A 604 24.24 22.38 -30.00
CA ARG A 604 25.30 22.69 -29.03
C ARG A 604 25.77 24.16 -29.11
N GLY A 605 26.23 24.69 -27.97
CA GLY A 605 27.17 25.80 -27.96
C GLY A 605 27.17 26.67 -26.71
N HIS A 606 28.14 26.51 -25.83
CA HIS A 606 28.65 27.51 -24.88
C HIS A 606 29.54 28.53 -25.62
N PRO A 607 30.06 29.63 -25.01
CA PRO A 607 29.90 30.26 -23.69
C PRO A 607 29.83 31.81 -23.72
N GLY A 608 29.69 32.46 -22.56
CA GLY A 608 30.14 33.84 -22.43
C GLY A 608 29.51 34.67 -21.31
N ALA A 609 30.31 34.93 -20.33
CA ALA A 609 30.28 35.82 -19.20
C ALA A 609 29.57 37.18 -19.36
N GLY A 610 28.99 37.69 -18.26
CA GLY A 610 28.63 39.10 -18.14
C GLY A 610 27.92 39.41 -16.79
N ALA A 611 28.67 40.00 -15.90
CA ALA A 611 28.33 40.47 -14.58
C ALA A 611 27.22 41.54 -14.54
N GLY A 612 26.48 41.61 -13.45
CA GLY A 612 25.63 42.75 -13.12
C GLY A 612 24.67 42.51 -11.94
N GLU A 613 25.12 42.69 -10.71
CA GLU A 613 24.33 43.02 -9.52
C GLU A 613 23.86 44.48 -9.59
N PRO A 614 22.93 44.99 -8.72
CA PRO A 614 22.27 44.43 -7.54
C PRO A 614 20.83 44.90 -7.28
N ALA A 615 20.28 44.26 -6.26
CA ALA A 615 19.42 44.80 -5.21
C ALA A 615 17.91 44.97 -5.43
N ARG A 616 17.09 44.33 -4.67
CA ARG A 616 16.43 44.72 -3.42
C ARG A 616 15.11 43.99 -3.20
N ASP A 617 15.12 43.30 -2.08
CA ASP A 617 14.09 43.36 -1.07
C ASP A 617 12.63 43.40 -1.55
N SER A 618 12.01 42.23 -1.63
CA SER A 618 10.57 42.09 -1.54
C SER A 618 10.28 40.91 -0.60
N GLY A 619 9.72 41.28 0.56
CA GLY A 619 9.41 40.41 1.68
C GLY A 619 8.61 39.19 1.28
N ASP A 620 9.03 38.10 1.86
CA ASP A 620 8.44 36.77 1.85
C ASP A 620 6.95 36.81 2.27
N PRO A 621 6.00 36.53 1.36
CA PRO A 621 4.58 36.44 1.74
C PRO A 621 4.23 35.08 2.37
N LEU A 622 5.16 34.12 2.44
CA LEU A 622 4.90 32.77 2.93
C LEU A 622 5.05 32.61 4.46
N ARG A 623 5.50 33.64 5.18
CA ARG A 623 5.71 33.56 6.63
C ARG A 623 4.47 33.77 7.51
N ARG A 624 3.27 33.92 6.94
CA ARG A 624 2.04 34.03 7.74
C ARG A 624 0.88 33.34 7.02
N ARG A 625 0.82 32.04 7.09
CA ARG A 625 -0.41 31.24 7.01
C ARG A 625 -0.08 29.78 7.33
N ASP A 626 -0.03 29.49 8.61
CA ASP A 626 -0.08 28.14 9.16
C ASP A 626 -1.48 27.58 8.89
N GLY A 627 -1.63 26.82 7.84
CA GLY A 627 -2.93 26.29 7.45
C GLY A 627 -2.96 25.82 6.01
N VAL A 628 -1.95 25.07 5.60
CA VAL A 628 -1.98 24.46 4.26
C VAL A 628 -2.77 23.17 4.33
N LEU A 629 -3.86 23.16 3.57
CA LEU A 629 -4.68 22.01 3.26
C LEU A 629 -3.86 20.78 2.97
N SER A 630 -4.13 19.74 3.70
CA SER A 630 -4.03 18.40 3.17
C SER A 630 -5.27 18.15 2.31
N PRO A 631 -5.15 17.78 1.03
CA PRO A 631 -6.28 17.22 0.30
C PRO A 631 -6.51 15.82 0.88
N GLY A 632 -7.28 15.75 1.88
CA GLY A 632 -7.57 14.51 2.59
C GLY A 632 -8.96 14.60 3.12
N GLY A 633 -9.81 14.31 2.30
CA GLY A 633 -11.05 13.63 2.32
C GLY A 633 -11.97 13.85 3.49
N GLY A 634 -13.10 14.19 3.19
CA GLY A 634 -14.27 13.85 3.93
C GLY A 634 -14.57 12.34 3.90
#